data_2109665e43ec4d724faafde89c38540a
#
_entry.id   2109665e43ec4d724faafde89c38540a
#
_cell.length_a   1.000
_cell.length_b   1.000
_cell.length_c   1.000
_cell.angle_alpha   90.00
_cell.angle_beta   90.00
_cell.angle_gamma   90.00
#
_symmetry.space_group_name_H-M   'P 1'
#
loop_
_entity.id
_entity.type
_entity.pdbx_description
1 polymer ?
#
loop_
_entity_poly.entity_id
_entity_poly.type
_entity_poly.pdbx_seq_one_letter_code
_entity_poly.pdbx_strand_id
1 'polypeptide(L)'
;MKQFFGLAAAGVSLIALLPAAALAQEAGDAAATDEAEPIAGQEIIVTGTSRSRAALDTPLAISQLDDTALARAGVTSQADILNTIPSIKADGGGGEVASNVFIRGLPSGGQFQFTPLMYDGITVLSSFGLNSSAYDVYARNDLGIDRLEFVRGGVSNLFGPGSVAGVINYISKEGGDELAGTAQLEVAERGRYRGDLALSGPLGDNLYFAVSGFYRVDEGPIDTNLDTKGGQLRGQLEYRFDDGSGNIKLIGQYINDRTQFYLPIPLDGPTRSRLRGNDGELVNSVQNQFDFASLGFNIPGGGRFNSEIADGVATKGGMIGLTFEKDFGDSGWGVNGRIKYSDYNHKFGLWSDGDGVINVPETLGSFLTNRNLGAPANAQFTFVGGGAVPTGSLLFANRFTDRDRPVDDFTAELNLTKSLQTGTVDHAFTLGGFYGNATAGDFNATTTYLAELNNRPRLVNLTITNPVGGAQTVISRNGLLNAGAGYVNTEHSAERYAVYLADQMKIGDRFNFDIGFRLEHLNGDISRERTSTTITDAATPNLSAALRDVIWGNGGFLTGNVSATEWALAAGALYKLSDSMSLYANASRGFFFPELRSAAFRPLAAGTAANASVAPGMQSFDAEIIKQGEAGIKISQPGLSLTFSGFYTSLENRRQVLFVNDGQGGLTEQVNLVGTESYGAEATVDVRIIDNLNFAGNVTWQKAEYTAFDTRILNIGNAVERQPEWLYNAGLYYDDGMFDLSVFTNYTGANFTAATNAIELDGWNIANLDAGYTMDIGSSALRLSVNVFNLFDTDAVTEGSPRQDANQVANGAFFVGRPVLPRRITARATFTF
;
A
#
# COMPACT_ATOMS: atom_id res chain seq x y z
N MET A 1 -24.84 13.19 17.26
CA MET A 1 -24.35 12.58 16.01
C MET A 1 -25.37 12.54 14.84
N LYS A 2 -26.61 12.96 14.99
CA LYS A 2 -27.61 13.04 13.89
C LYS A 2 -27.74 14.44 13.25
N GLN A 3 -26.98 15.44 13.67
CA GLN A 3 -27.07 16.81 13.17
C GLN A 3 -25.97 17.21 12.17
N PHE A 4 -24.95 16.38 11.97
CA PHE A 4 -23.86 16.67 11.01
C PHE A 4 -24.14 16.19 9.57
N PHE A 5 -25.12 15.29 9.38
CA PHE A 5 -25.48 14.82 8.03
C PHE A 5 -26.35 15.80 7.21
N GLY A 6 -26.85 16.85 7.82
CA GLY A 6 -27.63 17.89 7.11
C GLY A 6 -26.78 18.94 6.38
N LEU A 7 -25.51 19.08 6.74
CA LEU A 7 -24.63 20.12 6.10
C LEU A 7 -23.93 19.62 4.83
N ALA A 8 -23.70 18.32 4.68
CA ALA A 8 -23.05 17.79 3.47
C ALA A 8 -24.00 17.77 2.25
N ALA A 9 -25.32 17.62 2.48
CA ALA A 9 -26.30 17.69 1.39
C ALA A 9 -26.65 19.14 0.99
N ALA A 10 -26.37 20.13 1.85
CA ALA A 10 -26.58 21.54 1.55
C ALA A 10 -25.40 22.15 0.74
N GLY A 11 -24.20 21.55 0.82
CA GLY A 11 -23.01 22.05 0.10
C GLY A 11 -23.09 21.88 -1.41
N VAL A 12 -23.77 20.85 -1.90
CA VAL A 12 -23.87 20.61 -3.36
C VAL A 12 -24.93 21.52 -4.02
N SER A 13 -25.90 22.01 -3.25
CA SER A 13 -26.92 22.94 -3.76
C SER A 13 -26.48 24.42 -3.73
N LEU A 14 -25.40 24.77 -3.02
CA LEU A 14 -24.91 26.14 -2.93
C LEU A 14 -24.01 26.57 -4.10
N ILE A 15 -23.45 25.61 -4.86
CA ILE A 15 -22.63 25.89 -6.05
C ILE A 15 -23.48 26.37 -7.25
N ALA A 16 -24.79 26.11 -7.22
CA ALA A 16 -25.71 26.53 -8.28
C ALA A 16 -26.30 27.94 -8.08
N LEU A 17 -25.93 28.68 -7.02
CA LEU A 17 -26.51 29.98 -6.66
C LEU A 17 -25.47 31.08 -6.34
N LEU A 18 -24.29 31.04 -6.94
CA LEU A 18 -23.40 32.19 -6.95
C LEU A 18 -23.85 33.13 -8.08
N PRO A 19 -24.30 34.36 -7.79
CA PRO A 19 -24.66 35.30 -8.83
C PRO A 19 -23.41 35.78 -9.54
N ALA A 20 -23.39 35.68 -10.86
CA ALA A 20 -22.38 36.17 -11.79
C ALA A 20 -22.29 37.72 -11.79
N ALA A 21 -22.25 38.38 -10.63
CA ALA A 21 -22.38 39.85 -10.52
C ALA A 21 -21.26 40.51 -9.70
N ALA A 22 -20.11 39.85 -9.51
CA ALA A 22 -18.98 40.47 -8.80
C ALA A 22 -17.64 40.45 -9.53
N LEU A 23 -17.62 40.24 -10.86
CA LEU A 23 -16.39 40.29 -11.66
C LEU A 23 -16.48 41.40 -12.73
N ALA A 24 -16.63 42.65 -12.29
CA ALA A 24 -16.45 43.81 -13.13
C ALA A 24 -15.70 44.86 -12.31
N GLN A 25 -14.40 44.72 -12.18
CA GLN A 25 -13.53 45.84 -11.81
C GLN A 25 -12.20 45.71 -12.57
N GLU A 26 -12.12 46.58 -13.57
CA GLU A 26 -10.99 47.14 -14.26
C GLU A 26 -9.70 46.31 -14.46
N ALA A 27 -9.56 45.80 -15.70
CA ALA A 27 -8.30 45.43 -16.28
C ALA A 27 -7.40 46.66 -16.46
N GLY A 28 -6.38 46.76 -15.64
CA GLY A 28 -5.25 47.62 -15.91
C GLY A 28 -4.23 46.82 -16.74
N ASP A 29 -3.85 47.38 -17.91
CA ASP A 29 -2.83 46.86 -18.80
C ASP A 29 -1.53 46.47 -18.05
N ALA A 30 -1.31 45.20 -17.82
CA ALA A 30 0.01 44.65 -17.62
C ALA A 30 0.27 43.73 -18.82
N ALA A 31 1.19 44.12 -19.66
CA ALA A 31 1.67 43.34 -20.78
C ALA A 31 2.15 41.98 -20.26
N ALA A 32 1.42 40.91 -20.59
CA ALA A 32 1.85 39.55 -20.42
C ALA A 32 3.10 39.34 -21.29
N THR A 33 4.23 39.17 -20.68
CA THR A 33 5.35 38.48 -21.30
C THR A 33 5.06 36.99 -21.17
N ASP A 34 4.57 36.49 -22.26
CA ASP A 34 4.35 35.05 -22.47
C ASP A 34 5.73 34.38 -22.58
N GLU A 35 6.31 34.01 -21.45
CA GLU A 35 7.35 33.00 -21.39
C GLU A 35 6.72 31.78 -20.67
N ALA A 36 6.20 30.87 -21.48
CA ALA A 36 5.92 29.53 -21.03
C ALA A 36 7.23 28.95 -20.45
N GLU A 37 7.32 28.86 -19.13
CA GLU A 37 8.48 28.27 -18.47
C GLU A 37 8.67 26.85 -18.95
N PRO A 38 9.88 26.46 -19.29
CA PRO A 38 10.17 25.14 -19.83
C PRO A 38 10.01 24.07 -18.74
N ILE A 39 9.21 23.04 -19.01
CA ILE A 39 9.00 21.83 -18.17
C ILE A 39 10.34 21.12 -17.82
N ALA A 40 11.41 21.35 -18.58
CA ALA A 40 12.76 20.89 -18.26
C ALA A 40 13.58 22.06 -17.69
N GLY A 41 13.60 22.21 -16.37
CA GLY A 41 14.38 23.24 -15.71
C GLY A 41 13.87 23.70 -14.33
N GLN A 42 12.75 23.18 -13.87
CA GLN A 42 12.37 23.42 -12.47
C GLN A 42 13.39 22.78 -11.54
N GLU A 43 13.93 23.55 -10.62
CA GLU A 43 14.82 23.07 -9.59
C GLU A 43 14.04 22.16 -8.66
N ILE A 44 14.27 20.83 -8.75
CA ILE A 44 13.66 19.85 -7.89
C ILE A 44 14.18 20.05 -6.48
N ILE A 45 13.34 20.53 -5.57
CA ILE A 45 13.66 20.72 -4.16
C ILE A 45 13.26 19.45 -3.40
N VAL A 46 14.19 18.86 -2.67
CA VAL A 46 14.02 17.62 -1.94
C VAL A 46 13.77 17.89 -0.48
N THR A 47 12.63 17.46 0.03
CA THR A 47 12.24 17.59 1.44
C THR A 47 12.51 16.33 2.28
N GLY A 48 12.80 15.20 1.64
CA GLY A 48 13.14 13.92 2.30
C GLY A 48 14.60 13.83 2.80
N THR A 49 15.28 14.96 3.01
CA THR A 49 16.64 15.06 3.56
C THR A 49 16.63 15.94 4.82
N SER A 50 17.74 16.04 5.54
CA SER A 50 17.83 16.86 6.77
C SER A 50 17.52 18.33 6.55
N ARG A 51 17.82 18.84 5.35
CA ARG A 51 17.44 20.16 4.86
C ARG A 51 17.13 20.08 3.38
N SER A 52 16.12 20.81 2.96
CA SER A 52 15.73 20.91 1.55
C SER A 52 16.85 21.50 0.70
N ARG A 53 17.09 20.91 -0.47
CA ARG A 53 18.04 21.42 -1.48
C ARG A 53 17.73 20.85 -2.86
N ALA A 54 18.36 21.43 -3.89
CA ALA A 54 18.20 20.97 -5.27
C ALA A 54 18.57 19.49 -5.46
N ALA A 55 17.81 18.77 -6.27
CA ALA A 55 18.09 17.36 -6.59
C ALA A 55 19.47 17.18 -7.23
N LEU A 56 19.91 18.13 -8.07
CA LEU A 56 21.23 18.12 -8.71
C LEU A 56 22.38 18.25 -7.69
N ASP A 57 22.11 18.82 -6.52
CA ASP A 57 23.06 19.05 -5.44
C ASP A 57 23.01 17.96 -4.35
N THR A 58 22.10 17.01 -4.48
CA THR A 58 21.87 15.97 -3.48
C THR A 58 22.54 14.66 -3.89
N PRO A 59 23.37 14.03 -3.05
CA PRO A 59 24.07 12.77 -3.36
C PRO A 59 23.16 11.53 -3.24
N LEU A 60 21.93 11.61 -3.74
CA LEU A 60 20.89 10.55 -3.69
C LEU A 60 20.17 10.48 -5.02
N ALA A 61 19.65 9.29 -5.36
CA ALA A 61 18.67 9.15 -6.43
C ALA A 61 17.30 9.65 -5.95
N ILE A 62 16.71 10.54 -6.72
CA ILE A 62 15.43 11.18 -6.40
C ILE A 62 14.52 11.10 -7.61
N SER A 63 13.24 10.88 -7.37
CA SER A 63 12.18 11.02 -8.36
C SER A 63 11.12 11.95 -7.81
N GLN A 64 10.59 12.82 -8.67
CA GLN A 64 9.49 13.70 -8.36
C GLN A 64 8.44 13.59 -9.46
N LEU A 65 7.17 13.57 -9.06
CA LEU A 65 6.01 13.68 -9.94
C LEU A 65 5.20 14.88 -9.46
N ASP A 66 5.07 15.89 -10.28
CA ASP A 66 4.24 17.06 -9.99
C ASP A 66 2.73 16.75 -10.16
N ASP A 67 1.88 17.72 -9.84
CA ASP A 67 0.42 17.58 -9.94
C ASP A 67 -0.04 17.31 -11.38
N THR A 68 0.65 17.86 -12.37
CA THR A 68 0.37 17.62 -13.78
C THR A 68 0.69 16.18 -14.18
N ALA A 69 1.84 15.65 -13.77
CA ALA A 69 2.21 14.25 -14.00
C ALA A 69 1.26 13.28 -13.27
N LEU A 70 0.86 13.62 -12.04
CA LEU A 70 -0.12 12.84 -11.27
C LEU A 70 -1.50 12.84 -11.94
N ALA A 71 -1.95 13.99 -12.45
CA ALA A 71 -3.23 14.12 -13.16
C ALA A 71 -3.23 13.35 -14.49
N ARG A 72 -2.14 13.46 -15.27
CA ARG A 72 -1.96 12.74 -16.55
C ARG A 72 -1.86 11.23 -16.39
N ALA A 73 -1.28 10.75 -15.29
CA ALA A 73 -1.27 9.32 -14.98
C ALA A 73 -2.69 8.75 -14.95
N GLY A 74 -3.68 9.56 -14.61
CA GLY A 74 -5.10 9.23 -14.70
C GLY A 74 -5.56 8.13 -13.75
N VAL A 75 -4.67 7.66 -12.90
CA VAL A 75 -4.82 6.48 -12.06
C VAL A 75 -5.32 6.84 -10.67
N THR A 76 -6.03 5.94 -10.05
CA THR A 76 -6.65 6.13 -8.74
C THR A 76 -5.94 5.38 -7.62
N SER A 77 -5.14 4.36 -7.96
CA SER A 77 -4.37 3.59 -6.97
C SER A 77 -2.98 4.16 -6.76
N GLN A 78 -2.48 4.05 -5.55
CA GLN A 78 -1.08 4.40 -5.27
C GLN A 78 -0.09 3.48 -6.01
N ALA A 79 -0.45 2.21 -6.21
CA ALA A 79 0.39 1.27 -6.93
C ALA A 79 0.66 1.73 -8.37
N ASP A 80 -0.37 2.18 -9.07
CA ASP A 80 -0.22 2.61 -10.47
C ASP A 80 0.66 3.87 -10.57
N ILE A 81 0.55 4.80 -9.61
CA ILE A 81 1.45 5.97 -9.53
C ILE A 81 2.89 5.52 -9.26
N LEU A 82 3.09 4.65 -8.26
CA LEU A 82 4.42 4.19 -7.88
C LEU A 82 5.11 3.37 -8.98
N ASN A 83 4.35 2.66 -9.83
CA ASN A 83 4.88 1.94 -10.99
C ASN A 83 5.46 2.86 -12.08
N THR A 84 5.23 4.17 -12.01
CA THR A 84 5.89 5.14 -12.90
C THR A 84 7.29 5.55 -12.42
N ILE A 85 7.68 5.13 -11.21
CA ILE A 85 8.96 5.48 -10.58
C ILE A 85 9.98 4.36 -10.80
N PRO A 86 11.26 4.66 -11.14
CA PRO A 86 12.27 3.64 -11.36
C PRO A 86 12.53 2.79 -10.11
N SER A 87 12.86 1.54 -10.32
CA SER A 87 13.14 0.53 -9.29
C SER A 87 11.98 0.17 -8.36
N ILE A 88 10.79 0.72 -8.58
CA ILE A 88 9.58 0.32 -7.87
C ILE A 88 8.76 -0.64 -8.73
N LYS A 89 8.39 -1.76 -8.14
CA LYS A 89 7.26 -2.59 -8.56
C LYS A 89 6.20 -2.50 -7.48
N ALA A 90 5.03 -1.99 -7.83
CA ALA A 90 3.87 -1.99 -6.95
C ALA A 90 2.75 -2.84 -7.57
N ASP A 91 2.27 -3.83 -6.82
CA ASP A 91 1.19 -4.70 -7.30
C ASP A 91 -0.15 -4.04 -7.00
N GLY A 92 -0.74 -3.44 -8.05
CA GLY A 92 -2.02 -2.71 -8.02
C GLY A 92 -3.23 -3.54 -8.37
N GLY A 93 -3.08 -4.82 -8.74
CA GLY A 93 -4.20 -5.70 -9.09
C GLY A 93 -5.20 -5.97 -7.96
N GLY A 94 -4.88 -5.56 -6.73
CA GLY A 94 -5.75 -5.63 -5.56
C GLY A 94 -6.81 -4.52 -5.48
N GLY A 95 -6.78 -3.51 -6.35
CA GLY A 95 -7.68 -2.37 -6.30
C GLY A 95 -6.96 -1.07 -5.90
N GLU A 96 -7.69 -0.13 -5.32
CA GLU A 96 -7.16 1.20 -5.01
C GLU A 96 -6.21 1.25 -3.80
N VAL A 97 -6.21 0.23 -2.95
CA VAL A 97 -5.47 0.19 -1.68
C VAL A 97 -4.85 -1.17 -1.40
N ALA A 98 -4.09 -1.24 -0.32
CA ALA A 98 -3.34 -2.41 0.12
C ALA A 98 -2.31 -2.88 -0.92
N SER A 99 -1.65 -1.91 -1.53
CA SER A 99 -0.61 -2.12 -2.54
C SER A 99 0.63 -2.77 -1.93
N ASN A 100 1.23 -3.73 -2.63
CA ASN A 100 2.53 -4.27 -2.26
C ASN A 100 3.62 -3.52 -2.99
N VAL A 101 4.52 -2.90 -2.26
CA VAL A 101 5.62 -2.10 -2.81
C VAL A 101 6.94 -2.85 -2.65
N PHE A 102 7.60 -3.08 -3.77
CA PHE A 102 8.91 -3.70 -3.87
C PHE A 102 9.89 -2.67 -4.41
N ILE A 103 11.09 -2.62 -3.87
CA ILE A 103 12.10 -1.66 -4.27
C ILE A 103 13.47 -2.30 -4.32
N ARG A 104 14.20 -2.09 -5.41
CA ARG A 104 15.60 -2.50 -5.59
C ARG A 104 15.87 -3.94 -5.14
N GLY A 105 14.99 -4.86 -5.50
CA GLY A 105 15.13 -6.28 -5.17
C GLY A 105 14.88 -6.64 -3.70
N LEU A 106 14.54 -5.70 -2.84
CA LEU A 106 14.16 -6.01 -1.45
C LEU A 106 12.82 -6.77 -1.43
N PRO A 107 12.76 -7.93 -0.76
CA PRO A 107 11.53 -8.69 -0.67
C PRO A 107 10.52 -7.92 0.18
N SER A 108 9.26 -7.85 -0.28
CA SER A 108 8.19 -7.30 0.56
C SER A 108 7.71 -8.36 1.56
N GLY A 109 7.80 -8.06 2.84
CA GLY A 109 7.14 -8.82 3.92
C GLY A 109 5.69 -8.41 4.11
N GLY A 110 5.26 -7.35 3.46
CA GLY A 110 3.94 -6.76 3.50
C GLY A 110 3.99 -5.32 3.02
N GLN A 111 3.17 -4.99 2.08
CA GLN A 111 2.89 -3.67 1.51
C GLN A 111 4.07 -2.66 1.52
N PHE A 112 4.12 -1.73 2.48
CA PHE A 112 5.11 -0.64 2.54
C PHE A 112 6.28 -0.91 3.51
N GLN A 113 6.73 -2.15 3.65
CA GLN A 113 7.68 -2.56 4.69
C GLN A 113 8.95 -1.68 4.78
N PHE A 114 9.60 -1.38 3.67
CA PHE A 114 10.87 -0.65 3.65
C PHE A 114 10.77 0.78 3.12
N THR A 115 9.56 1.21 2.81
CA THR A 115 9.26 2.52 2.21
C THR A 115 8.07 3.14 2.93
N PRO A 116 8.27 3.80 4.08
CA PRO A 116 7.19 4.46 4.78
C PRO A 116 6.53 5.50 3.88
N LEU A 117 5.20 5.59 4.01
CA LEU A 117 4.38 6.58 3.35
C LEU A 117 4.25 7.80 4.26
N MET A 118 4.53 8.97 3.71
CA MET A 118 4.45 10.24 4.40
C MET A 118 3.56 11.22 3.62
N TYR A 119 2.98 12.15 4.36
CA TYR A 119 2.33 13.34 3.84
C TYR A 119 2.91 14.56 4.56
N ASP A 120 3.43 15.53 3.80
CA ASP A 120 4.11 16.72 4.32
C ASP A 120 5.22 16.40 5.34
N GLY A 121 5.95 15.30 5.10
CA GLY A 121 6.98 14.79 5.97
C GLY A 121 6.47 14.12 7.25
N ILE A 122 5.17 14.02 7.45
CA ILE A 122 4.55 13.32 8.58
C ILE A 122 4.27 11.87 8.18
N THR A 123 4.82 10.91 8.92
CA THR A 123 4.58 9.48 8.67
C THR A 123 3.12 9.11 8.96
N VAL A 124 2.54 8.26 8.12
CA VAL A 124 1.17 7.76 8.31
C VAL A 124 1.03 7.04 9.65
N LEU A 125 1.95 6.13 9.99
CA LEU A 125 2.05 5.51 11.31
C LEU A 125 3.51 5.46 11.78
N SER A 126 3.74 5.56 13.09
CA SER A 126 5.07 5.52 13.69
C SER A 126 5.69 4.12 13.70
N SER A 127 4.89 3.07 13.66
CA SER A 127 5.35 1.69 13.72
C SER A 127 4.72 0.85 12.62
N PHE A 128 5.59 0.21 11.84
CA PHE A 128 5.17 -0.66 10.76
C PHE A 128 4.59 -1.98 11.28
N GLY A 129 3.53 -2.46 10.64
CA GLY A 129 2.97 -3.79 10.91
C GLY A 129 2.42 -3.98 12.32
N LEU A 130 2.03 -2.91 13.01
CA LEU A 130 1.42 -3.01 14.32
C LEU A 130 0.06 -3.74 14.22
N ASN A 131 -0.79 -3.28 13.30
CA ASN A 131 -2.05 -3.95 12.93
C ASN A 131 -2.13 -4.21 11.42
N SER A 132 -1.58 -3.30 10.60
CA SER A 132 -1.53 -3.39 9.15
C SER A 132 -0.23 -2.80 8.64
N SER A 133 0.25 -3.31 7.52
CA SER A 133 1.39 -2.79 6.77
C SER A 133 0.97 -2.01 5.52
N ALA A 134 -0.32 -1.96 5.22
CA ALA A 134 -0.91 -1.23 4.11
C ALA A 134 -1.17 0.22 4.50
N TYR A 135 -0.16 1.06 4.45
CA TYR A 135 -0.31 2.48 4.84
C TYR A 135 -1.25 3.26 3.94
N ASP A 136 -1.41 2.85 2.68
CA ASP A 136 -2.34 3.45 1.73
C ASP A 136 -3.84 3.23 2.07
N VAL A 137 -4.16 2.40 3.07
CA VAL A 137 -5.54 2.30 3.57
C VAL A 137 -5.97 3.52 4.40
N TYR A 138 -5.02 4.26 4.98
CA TYR A 138 -5.28 5.40 5.87
C TYR A 138 -5.33 6.75 5.16
N ALA A 139 -4.88 6.82 3.90
CA ALA A 139 -4.88 8.04 3.12
C ALA A 139 -5.10 7.77 1.63
N ARG A 140 -5.72 8.71 0.94
CA ARG A 140 -5.94 8.70 -0.51
C ARG A 140 -5.37 9.96 -1.14
N ASN A 141 -5.01 9.87 -2.40
CA ASN A 141 -4.62 11.03 -3.18
C ASN A 141 -5.86 11.74 -3.72
N ASP A 142 -5.84 13.07 -3.66
CA ASP A 142 -6.86 13.97 -4.17
C ASP A 142 -6.18 15.19 -4.84
N LEU A 143 -6.97 16.13 -5.36
CA LEU A 143 -6.47 17.33 -6.05
C LEU A 143 -5.65 18.28 -5.15
N GLY A 144 -5.62 18.03 -3.84
CA GLY A 144 -4.81 18.80 -2.87
C GLY A 144 -3.35 18.37 -2.81
N ILE A 145 -2.93 17.36 -3.57
CA ILE A 145 -1.52 16.99 -3.67
C ILE A 145 -0.85 17.88 -4.73
N ASP A 146 0.26 18.49 -4.35
CA ASP A 146 1.12 19.29 -5.21
C ASP A 146 2.10 18.38 -5.97
N ARG A 147 2.75 17.48 -5.24
CA ARG A 147 3.73 16.56 -5.82
C ARG A 147 3.97 15.33 -4.96
N LEU A 148 4.52 14.32 -5.58
CA LEU A 148 5.10 13.15 -4.94
C LEU A 148 6.63 13.25 -5.02
N GLU A 149 7.30 13.13 -3.89
CA GLU A 149 8.75 12.98 -3.80
C GLU A 149 9.10 11.55 -3.38
N PHE A 150 10.04 10.95 -4.08
CA PHE A 150 10.59 9.67 -3.71
C PHE A 150 12.12 9.76 -3.62
N VAL A 151 12.64 9.63 -2.41
CA VAL A 151 14.07 9.69 -2.09
C VAL A 151 14.55 8.27 -1.79
N ARG A 152 15.55 7.78 -2.54
CA ARG A 152 16.05 6.40 -2.45
C ARG A 152 17.34 6.31 -1.67
N GLY A 153 17.41 5.39 -0.71
CA GLY A 153 18.64 5.00 0.01
C GLY A 153 19.36 6.16 0.72
N GLY A 154 20.62 5.95 1.03
CA GLY A 154 21.52 6.95 1.59
C GLY A 154 21.04 7.56 2.91
N VAL A 155 21.16 8.87 3.05
CA VAL A 155 20.75 9.59 4.26
C VAL A 155 19.25 9.59 4.50
N SER A 156 18.42 9.18 3.52
CA SER A 156 16.97 9.05 3.73
C SER A 156 16.63 8.07 4.85
N ASN A 157 17.47 7.08 5.13
CA ASN A 157 17.25 6.12 6.19
C ASN A 157 17.42 6.70 7.61
N LEU A 158 17.84 7.95 7.73
CA LEU A 158 17.96 8.66 9.02
C LEU A 158 16.65 9.34 9.40
N PHE A 159 15.75 9.59 8.45
CA PHE A 159 14.53 10.36 8.63
C PHE A 159 13.30 9.46 8.46
N GLY A 160 12.44 9.48 9.46
CA GLY A 160 11.26 8.64 9.52
C GLY A 160 11.51 7.18 9.93
N PRO A 161 10.52 6.54 10.51
CA PRO A 161 10.63 5.17 11.01
C PRO A 161 10.61 4.17 9.83
N GLY A 162 11.66 3.37 9.72
CA GLY A 162 11.74 2.30 8.72
C GLY A 162 12.03 2.73 7.28
N SER A 163 12.55 3.93 7.07
CA SER A 163 12.86 4.50 5.74
C SER A 163 14.14 3.95 5.11
N VAL A 164 14.39 2.66 5.24
CA VAL A 164 15.68 2.05 4.88
C VAL A 164 15.90 1.91 3.38
N ALA A 165 14.84 1.71 2.59
CA ALA A 165 14.95 1.64 1.13
C ALA A 165 14.69 3.00 0.46
N GLY A 166 13.96 3.87 1.14
CA GLY A 166 13.62 5.20 0.67
C GLY A 166 12.41 5.76 1.41
N VAL A 167 12.02 6.97 1.05
CA VAL A 167 10.86 7.68 1.59
C VAL A 167 9.93 8.05 0.45
N ILE A 168 8.66 7.66 0.58
CA ILE A 168 7.57 8.12 -0.28
C ILE A 168 6.89 9.27 0.46
N ASN A 169 6.96 10.50 -0.07
CA ASN A 169 6.41 11.69 0.57
C ASN A 169 5.52 12.46 -0.40
N TYR A 170 4.23 12.56 -0.09
CA TYR A 170 3.31 13.41 -0.80
C TYR A 170 3.30 14.79 -0.16
N ILE A 171 3.47 15.82 -0.97
CA ILE A 171 3.44 17.23 -0.55
C ILE A 171 2.09 17.81 -0.92
N SER A 172 1.45 18.44 0.04
CA SER A 172 0.15 19.08 -0.14
C SER A 172 0.30 20.47 -0.74
N LYS A 173 -0.69 20.91 -1.53
CA LYS A 173 -0.82 22.29 -2.02
C LYS A 173 -0.97 23.23 -0.83
N GLU A 174 -0.30 24.37 -0.89
CA GLU A 174 -0.33 25.42 0.14
C GLU A 174 -1.21 26.60 -0.30
N GLY A 175 -1.60 27.42 0.64
CA GLY A 175 -2.29 28.69 0.36
C GLY A 175 -1.32 29.72 -0.20
N GLY A 176 -1.71 30.35 -1.32
CA GLY A 176 -1.02 31.51 -1.92
C GLY A 176 -1.69 32.83 -1.56
N ASP A 177 -1.17 33.93 -2.13
CA ASP A 177 -1.69 35.29 -1.93
C ASP A 177 -3.02 35.52 -2.64
N GLU A 178 -3.39 34.64 -3.58
CA GLU A 178 -4.65 34.67 -4.30
C GLU A 178 -5.48 33.45 -4.02
N LEU A 179 -6.80 33.58 -4.11
CA LEU A 179 -7.71 32.44 -4.03
C LEU A 179 -7.59 31.60 -5.31
N ALA A 180 -7.21 30.36 -5.16
CA ALA A 180 -7.12 29.41 -6.24
C ALA A 180 -7.97 28.17 -5.93
N GLY A 181 -8.48 27.52 -6.98
CA GLY A 181 -9.29 26.34 -6.80
C GLY A 181 -9.35 25.45 -8.02
N THR A 182 -9.57 24.16 -7.75
CA THR A 182 -9.81 23.15 -8.78
C THR A 182 -10.99 22.30 -8.36
N ALA A 183 -11.98 22.16 -9.25
CA ALA A 183 -13.11 21.27 -9.09
C ALA A 183 -13.13 20.26 -10.25
N GLN A 184 -13.28 18.98 -9.94
CA GLN A 184 -13.31 17.92 -10.96
C GLN A 184 -14.51 17.01 -10.76
N LEU A 185 -15.15 16.68 -11.89
CA LEU A 185 -16.14 15.61 -11.97
C LEU A 185 -15.58 14.49 -12.86
N GLU A 186 -15.67 13.27 -12.39
CA GLU A 186 -15.21 12.09 -13.10
C GLU A 186 -16.35 11.08 -13.22
N VAL A 187 -16.48 10.51 -14.43
CA VAL A 187 -17.39 9.40 -14.72
C VAL A 187 -16.61 8.31 -15.45
N ALA A 188 -16.85 7.06 -15.09
CA ALA A 188 -16.28 5.93 -15.80
C ALA A 188 -17.31 4.83 -15.98
N GLU A 189 -16.95 3.88 -16.84
CA GLU A 189 -17.73 2.66 -17.05
C GLU A 189 -18.05 2.00 -15.70
N ARG A 190 -19.17 1.29 -15.65
CA ARG A 190 -19.62 0.51 -14.49
C ARG A 190 -19.86 1.38 -13.25
N GLY A 191 -20.63 2.46 -13.43
CA GLY A 191 -21.22 3.22 -12.35
C GLY A 191 -20.21 3.99 -11.47
N ARG A 192 -19.04 4.35 -12.02
CA ARG A 192 -18.12 5.24 -11.32
C ARG A 192 -18.53 6.68 -11.49
N TYR A 193 -18.73 7.35 -10.36
CA TYR A 193 -18.92 8.79 -10.24
C TYR A 193 -18.03 9.29 -9.12
N ARG A 194 -17.19 10.29 -9.43
CA ARG A 194 -16.30 10.92 -8.44
C ARG A 194 -16.36 12.43 -8.60
N GLY A 195 -16.43 13.13 -7.48
CA GLY A 195 -16.27 14.57 -7.39
C GLY A 195 -15.11 14.92 -6.49
N ASP A 196 -14.22 15.77 -6.94
CA ASP A 196 -13.06 16.29 -6.22
C ASP A 196 -13.13 17.81 -6.14
N LEU A 197 -12.61 18.37 -5.04
CA LEU A 197 -12.46 19.80 -4.83
C LEU A 197 -11.12 20.07 -4.14
N ALA A 198 -10.41 21.09 -4.60
CA ALA A 198 -9.28 21.68 -3.89
C ALA A 198 -9.42 23.20 -3.94
N LEU A 199 -9.26 23.87 -2.80
CA LEU A 199 -9.30 25.32 -2.65
C LEU A 199 -8.15 25.76 -1.76
N SER A 200 -7.46 26.84 -2.12
CA SER A 200 -6.39 27.42 -1.33
C SER A 200 -6.33 28.93 -1.50
N GLY A 201 -5.82 29.63 -0.50
CA GLY A 201 -5.71 31.08 -0.58
C GLY A 201 -5.46 31.77 0.77
N PRO A 202 -5.48 33.11 0.81
CA PRO A 202 -5.29 33.87 2.01
C PRO A 202 -6.59 33.95 2.84
N LEU A 203 -6.44 33.96 4.16
CA LEU A 203 -7.50 34.33 5.12
C LEU A 203 -7.21 35.68 5.80
N GLY A 204 -6.03 36.20 5.64
CA GLY A 204 -5.54 37.47 6.19
C GLY A 204 -4.11 37.69 5.76
N ASP A 205 -3.46 38.76 6.24
CA ASP A 205 -2.14 39.17 5.78
C ASP A 205 -1.06 38.07 5.88
N ASN A 206 -1.13 37.20 6.87
CA ASN A 206 -0.16 36.12 7.08
C ASN A 206 -0.79 34.75 7.34
N LEU A 207 -2.10 34.66 7.19
CA LEU A 207 -2.84 33.45 7.44
C LEU A 207 -3.39 32.91 6.13
N TYR A 208 -3.02 31.66 5.83
CA TYR A 208 -3.37 30.98 4.60
C TYR A 208 -4.10 29.67 4.90
N PHE A 209 -4.87 29.20 3.93
CA PHE A 209 -5.54 27.90 4.04
C PHE A 209 -5.38 27.11 2.74
N ALA A 210 -5.43 25.80 2.87
CA ALA A 210 -5.72 24.89 1.77
C ALA A 210 -6.67 23.80 2.28
N VAL A 211 -7.66 23.45 1.47
CA VAL A 211 -8.61 22.37 1.75
C VAL A 211 -8.85 21.56 0.49
N SER A 212 -8.88 20.25 0.61
CA SER A 212 -9.15 19.34 -0.50
C SER A 212 -9.93 18.12 -0.04
N GLY A 213 -10.53 17.45 -1.01
CA GLY A 213 -11.19 16.18 -0.73
C GLY A 213 -11.95 15.67 -1.93
N PHE A 214 -12.44 14.45 -1.78
CA PHE A 214 -13.27 13.82 -2.79
C PHE A 214 -14.35 12.95 -2.15
N TYR A 215 -15.35 12.65 -2.95
CA TYR A 215 -16.32 11.58 -2.68
C TYR A 215 -16.59 10.81 -3.96
N ARG A 216 -16.66 9.46 -3.86
CA ARG A 216 -16.97 8.60 -5.00
C ARG A 216 -17.91 7.46 -4.66
N VAL A 217 -18.54 6.98 -5.72
CA VAL A 217 -19.24 5.68 -5.80
C VAL A 217 -18.73 4.97 -7.04
N ASP A 218 -18.42 3.67 -6.95
CA ASP A 218 -17.82 2.91 -8.03
C ASP A 218 -18.17 1.41 -7.87
N GLU A 219 -18.79 0.81 -8.88
CA GLU A 219 -19.02 -0.63 -8.93
C GLU A 219 -17.73 -1.42 -9.23
N GLY A 220 -16.64 -0.71 -9.59
CA GLY A 220 -15.32 -1.26 -9.88
C GLY A 220 -15.15 -1.79 -11.29
N PRO A 221 -13.88 -1.96 -11.74
CA PRO A 221 -13.59 -2.52 -13.06
C PRO A 221 -13.99 -3.99 -13.18
N ILE A 222 -14.14 -4.70 -12.08
CA ILE A 222 -14.62 -6.07 -11.97
C ILE A 222 -15.82 -6.08 -11.03
N ASP A 223 -16.93 -6.67 -11.47
CA ASP A 223 -18.14 -6.80 -10.63
C ASP A 223 -17.92 -7.84 -9.53
N THR A 224 -17.90 -7.37 -8.29
CA THR A 224 -17.78 -8.21 -7.09
C THR A 224 -19.04 -8.17 -6.23
N ASN A 225 -20.10 -7.48 -6.68
CA ASN A 225 -21.27 -7.14 -5.90
C ASN A 225 -20.97 -6.34 -4.61
N LEU A 226 -19.80 -5.71 -4.54
CA LEU A 226 -19.38 -4.83 -3.46
C LEU A 226 -19.02 -3.46 -4.06
N ASP A 227 -19.62 -2.39 -3.61
CA ASP A 227 -19.30 -1.05 -4.10
C ASP A 227 -18.10 -0.46 -3.38
N THR A 228 -17.20 0.15 -4.12
CA THR A 228 -16.27 1.15 -3.59
C THR A 228 -17.06 2.43 -3.34
N LYS A 229 -17.03 2.93 -2.11
CA LYS A 229 -17.84 4.10 -1.72
C LYS A 229 -17.23 4.85 -0.56
N GLY A 230 -17.18 6.16 -0.68
CA GLY A 230 -16.71 7.02 0.37
C GLY A 230 -15.78 8.10 -0.12
N GLY A 231 -15.01 8.66 0.79
CA GLY A 231 -14.13 9.78 0.47
C GLY A 231 -13.26 10.23 1.62
N GLN A 232 -12.55 11.31 1.37
CA GLN A 232 -11.60 11.93 2.26
C GLN A 232 -11.77 13.44 2.21
N LEU A 233 -11.50 14.09 3.34
CA LEU A 233 -11.34 15.53 3.48
C LEU A 233 -9.99 15.80 4.12
N ARG A 234 -9.23 16.74 3.56
CA ARG A 234 -7.96 17.24 4.10
C ARG A 234 -8.02 18.75 4.20
N GLY A 235 -7.29 19.29 5.15
CA GLY A 235 -7.18 20.74 5.29
C GLY A 235 -5.95 21.16 6.06
N GLN A 236 -5.46 22.35 5.76
CA GLN A 236 -4.39 22.97 6.50
C GLN A 236 -4.64 24.47 6.69
N LEU A 237 -4.15 24.99 7.82
CA LEU A 237 -4.06 26.39 8.12
C LEU A 237 -2.60 26.72 8.39
N GLU A 238 -2.07 27.73 7.69
CA GLU A 238 -0.67 28.14 7.81
C GLU A 238 -0.62 29.60 8.24
N TYR A 239 0.13 29.85 9.30
CA TYR A 239 0.53 31.21 9.71
C TYR A 239 2.00 31.42 9.37
N ARG A 240 2.30 32.35 8.49
CA ARG A 240 3.67 32.75 8.11
C ARG A 240 4.10 33.92 8.99
N PHE A 241 5.32 33.90 9.51
CA PHE A 241 5.82 34.98 10.33
C PHE A 241 6.10 36.22 9.48
N ASP A 242 5.79 37.41 10.01
CA ASP A 242 5.94 38.69 9.31
C ASP A 242 7.37 38.96 8.79
N ASP A 243 8.37 38.41 9.50
CA ASP A 243 9.79 38.57 9.16
C ASP A 243 10.29 37.52 8.14
N GLY A 244 9.39 36.66 7.63
CA GLY A 244 9.73 35.59 6.70
C GLY A 244 10.58 34.46 7.29
N SER A 245 10.75 34.43 8.62
CA SER A 245 11.67 33.51 9.29
C SER A 245 11.09 32.11 9.54
N GLY A 246 9.87 31.84 9.12
CA GLY A 246 9.25 30.52 9.30
C GLY A 246 7.72 30.59 9.33
N ASN A 247 7.15 29.45 9.71
CA ASN A 247 5.70 29.26 9.74
C ASN A 247 5.25 28.27 10.82
N ILE A 248 3.95 28.24 11.05
CA ILE A 248 3.26 27.22 11.83
C ILE A 248 2.09 26.73 10.98
N LYS A 249 1.98 25.40 10.79
CA LYS A 249 0.86 24.79 10.05
C LYS A 249 0.09 23.83 10.95
N LEU A 250 -1.22 23.98 10.94
CA LEU A 250 -2.17 23.00 11.50
C LEU A 250 -2.74 22.19 10.36
N ILE A 251 -2.63 20.86 10.44
CA ILE A 251 -3.03 19.94 9.38
C ILE A 251 -4.10 19.00 9.93
N GLY A 252 -5.12 18.69 9.16
CA GLY A 252 -6.16 17.76 9.50
C GLY A 252 -6.55 16.86 8.31
N GLN A 253 -6.90 15.63 8.61
CA GLN A 253 -7.44 14.67 7.63
C GLN A 253 -8.55 13.86 8.28
N TYR A 254 -9.61 13.62 7.54
CA TYR A 254 -10.65 12.65 7.88
C TYR A 254 -10.97 11.78 6.68
N ILE A 255 -11.02 10.48 6.89
CA ILE A 255 -11.36 9.48 5.88
C ILE A 255 -12.56 8.64 6.36
N ASN A 256 -13.50 8.37 5.46
CA ASN A 256 -14.54 7.36 5.63
C ASN A 256 -14.78 6.73 4.26
N ASP A 257 -14.03 5.68 4.01
CA ASP A 257 -13.89 5.13 2.68
C ASP A 257 -13.89 3.60 2.71
N ARG A 258 -14.61 2.99 1.79
CA ARG A 258 -14.68 1.58 1.55
C ARG A 258 -14.27 1.29 0.13
N THR A 259 -13.32 0.39 -0.06
CA THR A 259 -12.83 -0.04 -1.36
C THR A 259 -12.98 -1.53 -1.54
N GLN A 260 -13.05 -1.93 -2.80
CA GLN A 260 -12.93 -3.33 -3.16
C GLN A 260 -11.46 -3.76 -3.17
N PHE A 261 -11.24 -5.03 -2.85
CA PHE A 261 -9.94 -5.66 -2.95
C PHE A 261 -10.05 -6.90 -3.83
N TYR A 262 -9.41 -6.89 -5.01
CA TYR A 262 -9.48 -7.96 -5.97
C TYR A 262 -8.47 -9.05 -5.62
N LEU A 263 -8.98 -10.22 -5.29
CA LEU A 263 -8.19 -11.38 -4.91
C LEU A 263 -7.79 -12.24 -6.10
N PRO A 264 -6.76 -13.09 -5.94
CA PRO A 264 -6.47 -14.14 -6.90
C PRO A 264 -7.69 -15.01 -7.20
N ILE A 265 -7.89 -15.39 -8.44
CA ILE A 265 -8.99 -16.24 -8.92
C ILE A 265 -8.43 -17.52 -9.55
N PRO A 266 -9.22 -18.61 -9.62
CA PRO A 266 -8.85 -19.80 -10.37
C PRO A 266 -8.76 -19.53 -11.86
N LEU A 267 -7.66 -19.96 -12.47
CA LEU A 267 -7.30 -19.85 -13.87
C LEU A 267 -6.96 -21.23 -14.43
N ASP A 268 -6.91 -21.37 -15.74
CA ASP A 268 -6.36 -22.53 -16.41
C ASP A 268 -4.86 -22.69 -16.06
N GLY A 269 -4.46 -23.89 -15.70
CA GLY A 269 -3.11 -24.13 -15.23
C GLY A 269 -2.03 -23.87 -16.28
N PRO A 270 -2.13 -24.48 -17.48
CA PRO A 270 -1.14 -24.29 -18.53
C PRO A 270 -1.12 -22.91 -19.17
N THR A 271 -2.27 -22.32 -19.44
CA THR A 271 -2.38 -21.08 -20.23
C THR A 271 -2.51 -19.82 -19.38
N ARG A 272 -2.78 -19.97 -18.06
CA ARG A 272 -3.10 -18.85 -17.16
C ARG A 272 -4.33 -18.03 -17.57
N SER A 273 -5.10 -18.55 -18.55
CA SER A 273 -6.33 -17.90 -19.01
C SER A 273 -7.49 -18.15 -18.05
N ARG A 274 -8.52 -17.33 -18.18
CA ARG A 274 -9.74 -17.46 -17.38
C ARG A 274 -10.49 -18.73 -17.74
N LEU A 275 -11.04 -19.41 -16.72
CA LEU A 275 -11.79 -20.65 -16.92
C LEU A 275 -13.19 -20.36 -17.46
N ARG A 276 -13.67 -21.19 -18.39
CA ARG A 276 -15.02 -21.09 -18.90
C ARG A 276 -16.04 -21.18 -17.75
N GLY A 277 -16.97 -20.21 -17.68
CA GLY A 277 -17.95 -20.08 -16.59
C GLY A 277 -17.40 -19.37 -15.35
N ASN A 278 -16.10 -19.06 -15.37
CA ASN A 278 -15.39 -18.15 -14.47
C ASN A 278 -14.52 -17.23 -15.34
N ASP A 279 -15.03 -16.84 -16.49
CA ASP A 279 -14.38 -16.13 -17.56
C ASP A 279 -14.88 -14.68 -17.71
N GLY A 280 -15.86 -14.30 -16.87
CA GLY A 280 -16.39 -12.95 -16.90
C GLY A 280 -15.28 -11.94 -16.65
N GLU A 281 -14.87 -11.21 -17.69
CA GLU A 281 -13.90 -10.11 -17.58
C GLU A 281 -14.31 -9.09 -16.52
N LEU A 282 -15.60 -9.02 -16.29
CA LEU A 282 -16.27 -8.04 -15.46
C LEU A 282 -16.79 -8.62 -14.14
N VAL A 283 -16.61 -9.91 -13.86
CA VAL A 283 -17.13 -10.59 -12.66
C VAL A 283 -16.03 -11.40 -11.99
N ASN A 284 -15.78 -11.13 -10.74
CA ASN A 284 -14.89 -11.95 -9.93
C ASN A 284 -15.72 -13.01 -9.19
N SER A 285 -15.64 -14.24 -9.63
CA SER A 285 -16.43 -15.36 -9.11
C SER A 285 -16.18 -15.67 -7.64
N VAL A 286 -15.00 -15.36 -7.12
CA VAL A 286 -14.66 -15.63 -5.71
C VAL A 286 -15.29 -14.60 -4.77
N GLN A 287 -15.46 -13.36 -5.24
CA GLN A 287 -16.02 -12.27 -4.44
C GLN A 287 -17.49 -11.99 -4.74
N ASN A 288 -17.98 -12.34 -5.92
CA ASN A 288 -19.37 -12.12 -6.32
C ASN A 288 -20.29 -13.20 -5.71
N GLN A 289 -20.58 -13.07 -4.45
CA GLN A 289 -21.20 -14.10 -3.61
C GLN A 289 -22.59 -13.62 -3.15
N PHE A 290 -23.58 -13.68 -4.00
CA PHE A 290 -24.94 -13.16 -3.70
C PHE A 290 -25.61 -13.87 -2.52
N ASP A 291 -25.29 -15.14 -2.29
CA ASP A 291 -25.91 -15.95 -1.24
C ASP A 291 -25.28 -15.76 0.14
N PHE A 292 -24.22 -14.96 0.23
CA PHE A 292 -23.43 -14.80 1.46
C PHE A 292 -23.88 -13.66 2.38
N ALA A 293 -24.96 -12.97 2.09
CA ALA A 293 -25.35 -11.71 2.76
C ALA A 293 -25.59 -11.80 4.27
N SER A 294 -25.55 -12.99 4.89
CA SER A 294 -25.74 -13.14 6.35
C SER A 294 -25.11 -14.43 6.88
N LEU A 295 -23.88 -14.69 6.49
CA LEU A 295 -23.17 -15.88 6.93
C LEU A 295 -22.58 -15.72 8.32
N GLY A 296 -22.71 -16.74 9.11
CA GLY A 296 -22.17 -16.78 10.44
C GLY A 296 -22.25 -18.18 11.04
N PHE A 297 -21.66 -18.32 12.21
CA PHE A 297 -21.62 -19.58 12.95
C PHE A 297 -21.78 -19.34 14.45
N ASN A 298 -22.15 -20.38 15.18
CA ASN A 298 -22.31 -20.32 16.63
C ASN A 298 -20.92 -20.27 17.28
N ILE A 299 -20.75 -19.41 18.28
CA ILE A 299 -19.53 -19.25 19.05
C ILE A 299 -19.72 -19.79 20.49
N PRO A 300 -18.65 -20.08 21.23
CA PRO A 300 -18.73 -20.45 22.63
C PRO A 300 -19.53 -19.45 23.46
N GLY A 301 -20.28 -19.95 24.45
CA GLY A 301 -21.15 -19.11 25.29
C GLY A 301 -22.54 -18.87 24.73
N GLY A 302 -22.91 -19.50 23.58
CA GLY A 302 -24.24 -19.45 23.00
C GLY A 302 -24.52 -18.23 22.12
N GLY A 303 -23.47 -17.45 21.79
CA GLY A 303 -23.53 -16.35 20.83
C GLY A 303 -23.44 -16.83 19.38
N ARG A 304 -23.58 -15.88 18.44
CA ARG A 304 -23.35 -16.09 17.01
C ARG A 304 -22.42 -15.03 16.47
N PHE A 305 -21.39 -15.45 15.75
CA PHE A 305 -20.57 -14.58 14.93
C PHE A 305 -21.22 -14.44 13.55
N ASN A 306 -21.35 -13.21 13.06
CA ASN A 306 -21.83 -12.92 11.71
C ASN A 306 -20.74 -12.15 10.98
N SER A 307 -20.36 -12.64 9.80
CA SER A 307 -19.36 -11.98 8.96
C SER A 307 -19.94 -10.75 8.27
N GLU A 308 -19.20 -9.65 8.27
CA GLU A 308 -19.56 -8.40 7.60
C GLU A 308 -18.91 -8.33 6.21
N ILE A 309 -19.41 -9.14 5.28
CA ILE A 309 -18.86 -9.32 3.93
C ILE A 309 -18.85 -8.01 3.12
N ALA A 310 -19.88 -7.18 3.32
CA ALA A 310 -20.08 -5.96 2.55
C ALA A 310 -19.05 -4.86 2.84
N ASP A 311 -18.24 -4.99 3.89
CA ASP A 311 -17.29 -3.95 4.26
C ASP A 311 -16.08 -3.89 3.31
N GLY A 312 -15.66 -5.01 2.70
CA GLY A 312 -14.47 -5.04 1.86
C GLY A 312 -13.26 -4.56 2.64
N VAL A 313 -12.53 -3.58 2.09
CA VAL A 313 -11.46 -2.83 2.77
C VAL A 313 -12.03 -1.48 3.16
N ALA A 314 -12.38 -1.31 4.42
CA ALA A 314 -13.01 -0.08 4.92
C ALA A 314 -12.11 0.61 5.95
N THR A 315 -11.94 1.92 5.81
CA THR A 315 -11.18 2.74 6.76
C THR A 315 -12.02 3.93 7.19
N LYS A 316 -12.05 4.16 8.49
CA LYS A 316 -12.71 5.32 9.09
C LYS A 316 -11.82 5.89 10.18
N GLY A 317 -11.66 7.21 10.18
CA GLY A 317 -10.88 7.89 11.19
C GLY A 317 -10.21 9.13 10.66
N GLY A 318 -9.16 9.59 11.33
CA GLY A 318 -8.49 10.80 10.90
C GLY A 318 -7.22 11.09 11.68
N MET A 319 -6.58 12.19 11.30
CA MET A 319 -5.43 12.69 12.01
C MET A 319 -5.51 14.21 12.15
N ILE A 320 -4.82 14.71 13.16
CA ILE A 320 -4.48 16.11 13.35
C ILE A 320 -2.97 16.21 13.56
N GLY A 321 -2.35 17.17 12.90
CA GLY A 321 -0.93 17.43 12.99
C GLY A 321 -0.62 18.92 13.10
N LEU A 322 0.53 19.21 13.64
CA LEU A 322 1.09 20.56 13.70
C LEU A 322 2.55 20.48 13.28
N THR A 323 2.92 21.32 12.33
CA THR A 323 4.32 21.54 11.96
C THR A 323 4.70 22.99 12.27
N PHE A 324 5.95 23.21 12.58
CA PHE A 324 6.49 24.54 12.77
C PHE A 324 7.93 24.59 12.31
N GLU A 325 8.35 25.74 11.83
CA GLU A 325 9.74 26.06 11.54
C GLU A 325 10.03 27.52 11.90
N LYS A 326 11.23 27.77 12.39
CA LYS A 326 11.71 29.10 12.70
C LYS A 326 13.22 29.18 12.53
N ASP A 327 13.65 30.14 11.71
CA ASP A 327 15.04 30.54 11.56
C ASP A 327 15.33 31.77 12.42
N PHE A 328 16.49 31.76 13.09
CA PHE A 328 16.90 32.85 13.96
C PHE A 328 17.91 33.80 13.26
N GLY A 329 17.68 34.08 11.98
CA GLY A 329 18.40 35.06 11.18
C GLY A 329 19.92 34.82 11.13
N ASP A 330 20.70 35.89 11.29
CA ASP A 330 22.18 35.87 11.20
C ASP A 330 22.86 34.94 12.19
N SER A 331 22.15 34.46 13.20
CA SER A 331 22.71 33.47 14.13
C SER A 331 23.03 32.13 13.47
N GLY A 332 22.41 31.85 12.33
CA GLY A 332 22.47 30.55 11.63
C GLY A 332 21.83 29.40 12.39
N TRP A 333 21.17 29.64 13.52
CA TRP A 333 20.35 28.66 14.23
C TRP A 333 18.96 28.62 13.64
N GLY A 334 18.35 27.46 13.69
CA GLY A 334 16.93 27.26 13.37
C GLY A 334 16.35 26.12 14.19
N VAL A 335 15.06 26.05 14.24
CA VAL A 335 14.31 24.96 14.86
C VAL A 335 13.13 24.60 13.96
N ASN A 336 12.91 23.32 13.78
CA ASN A 336 11.68 22.83 13.17
C ASN A 336 11.19 21.58 13.91
N GLY A 337 9.90 21.32 13.77
CA GLY A 337 9.33 20.14 14.41
C GLY A 337 7.94 19.84 13.91
N ARG A 338 7.48 18.66 14.25
CA ARG A 338 6.15 18.16 13.88
C ARG A 338 5.58 17.28 14.96
N ILE A 339 4.28 17.39 15.17
CA ILE A 339 3.52 16.57 16.10
C ILE A 339 2.29 16.07 15.37
N LYS A 340 1.91 14.81 15.58
CA LYS A 340 0.71 14.22 15.00
C LYS A 340 0.04 13.31 16.02
N TYR A 341 -1.29 13.33 16.01
CA TYR A 341 -2.13 12.28 16.57
C TYR A 341 -3.09 11.76 15.52
N SER A 342 -3.26 10.45 15.43
CA SER A 342 -4.23 9.82 14.55
C SER A 342 -4.98 8.69 15.26
N ASP A 343 -6.24 8.52 14.87
CA ASP A 343 -7.14 7.46 15.31
C ASP A 343 -7.88 6.93 14.08
N TYR A 344 -7.66 5.66 13.78
CA TYR A 344 -8.27 4.99 12.65
C TYR A 344 -8.82 3.63 13.06
N ASN A 345 -9.95 3.26 12.44
CA ASN A 345 -10.38 1.87 12.39
C ASN A 345 -10.32 1.38 10.94
N HIS A 346 -9.59 0.28 10.75
CA HIS A 346 -9.42 -0.37 9.46
C HIS A 346 -10.01 -1.77 9.51
N LYS A 347 -11.07 -2.01 8.72
CA LYS A 347 -11.66 -3.33 8.50
C LYS A 347 -11.13 -3.94 7.22
N PHE A 348 -10.95 -5.24 7.23
CA PHE A 348 -10.47 -5.99 6.08
C PHE A 348 -11.26 -7.29 5.95
N GLY A 349 -12.40 -7.23 5.26
CA GLY A 349 -13.22 -8.37 4.88
C GLY A 349 -12.77 -8.89 3.51
N LEU A 350 -12.19 -10.07 3.46
CA LEU A 350 -11.71 -10.63 2.20
C LEU A 350 -12.01 -12.11 2.04
N TRP A 351 -12.26 -12.48 0.81
CA TRP A 351 -12.30 -13.85 0.34
C TRP A 351 -10.92 -14.26 -0.16
N SER A 352 -10.56 -15.51 0.11
CA SER A 352 -9.37 -16.11 -0.46
C SER A 352 -9.64 -17.57 -0.82
N ASP A 353 -8.72 -18.15 -1.57
CA ASP A 353 -8.73 -19.55 -1.93
C ASP A 353 -8.50 -20.47 -0.72
N GLY A 354 -9.10 -21.67 -0.80
CA GLY A 354 -8.70 -22.82 -0.03
C GLY A 354 -9.35 -23.01 1.34
N ASP A 355 -9.35 -24.27 1.75
CA ASP A 355 -9.82 -24.75 3.03
C ASP A 355 -8.69 -25.35 3.90
N GLY A 356 -7.45 -25.16 3.48
CA GLY A 356 -6.26 -25.75 4.10
C GLY A 356 -5.94 -27.16 3.60
N VAL A 357 -6.80 -27.79 2.80
CA VAL A 357 -6.59 -29.11 2.18
C VAL A 357 -6.08 -28.95 0.76
N ILE A 358 -6.74 -28.13 -0.03
CA ILE A 358 -6.43 -27.86 -1.43
C ILE A 358 -6.85 -26.44 -1.81
N ASN A 359 -6.09 -25.80 -2.69
CA ASN A 359 -6.27 -24.39 -3.05
C ASN A 359 -6.67 -24.19 -4.53
N VAL A 360 -7.14 -25.22 -5.18
CA VAL A 360 -7.56 -25.18 -6.60
C VAL A 360 -8.95 -25.75 -6.76
N PRO A 361 -9.66 -25.46 -7.88
CA PRO A 361 -10.95 -26.04 -8.15
C PRO A 361 -10.92 -27.56 -8.23
N GLU A 362 -11.97 -28.20 -7.79
CA GLU A 362 -12.08 -29.65 -7.70
C GLU A 362 -13.36 -30.16 -8.36
N THR A 363 -13.30 -31.31 -9.02
CA THR A 363 -14.53 -32.05 -9.34
C THR A 363 -15.20 -32.56 -8.06
N LEU A 364 -16.48 -32.90 -8.12
CA LEU A 364 -17.20 -33.49 -6.97
C LEU A 364 -16.47 -34.73 -6.44
N GLY A 365 -15.96 -35.57 -7.32
CA GLY A 365 -15.22 -36.78 -6.96
C GLY A 365 -13.88 -36.49 -6.31
N SER A 366 -13.10 -35.57 -6.87
CA SER A 366 -11.81 -35.15 -6.30
C SER A 366 -11.96 -34.51 -4.92
N PHE A 367 -13.00 -33.70 -4.75
CA PHE A 367 -13.32 -33.07 -3.46
C PHE A 367 -13.53 -34.11 -2.35
N LEU A 368 -14.29 -35.17 -2.66
CA LEU A 368 -14.51 -36.26 -1.72
C LEU A 368 -13.24 -37.09 -1.43
N THR A 369 -12.48 -37.41 -2.48
CA THR A 369 -11.23 -38.18 -2.36
C THR A 369 -10.18 -37.46 -1.54
N ASN A 370 -9.94 -36.20 -1.83
CA ASN A 370 -8.90 -35.39 -1.16
C ASN A 370 -9.19 -35.20 0.34
N ARG A 371 -10.45 -35.29 0.75
CA ARG A 371 -10.90 -35.16 2.15
C ARG A 371 -11.29 -36.47 2.80
N ASN A 372 -11.06 -37.60 2.12
CA ASN A 372 -11.39 -38.94 2.59
C ASN A 372 -12.88 -39.11 2.99
N LEU A 373 -13.79 -38.51 2.23
CA LEU A 373 -15.22 -38.49 2.50
C LEU A 373 -15.99 -39.66 1.91
N GLY A 374 -15.31 -40.58 1.25
CA GLY A 374 -15.91 -41.79 0.67
C GLY A 374 -16.26 -41.65 -0.82
N ALA A 375 -17.06 -42.62 -1.31
CA ALA A 375 -17.40 -42.70 -2.73
C ALA A 375 -18.51 -41.68 -3.13
N PRO A 376 -18.50 -41.17 -4.38
CA PRO A 376 -19.54 -40.26 -4.88
C PRO A 376 -20.98 -40.79 -4.75
N ALA A 377 -21.18 -42.09 -4.86
CA ALA A 377 -22.50 -42.72 -4.72
C ALA A 377 -23.15 -42.51 -3.33
N ASN A 378 -22.33 -42.19 -2.34
CA ASN A 378 -22.79 -41.94 -0.96
C ASN A 378 -22.88 -40.46 -0.61
N ALA A 379 -22.58 -39.59 -1.56
CA ALA A 379 -22.55 -38.16 -1.37
C ALA A 379 -23.72 -37.48 -2.05
N GLN A 380 -24.37 -36.58 -1.35
CA GLN A 380 -25.44 -35.74 -1.88
C GLN A 380 -24.97 -34.28 -1.86
N PHE A 381 -24.79 -33.72 -3.06
CA PHE A 381 -24.48 -32.31 -3.27
C PHE A 381 -25.74 -31.57 -3.70
N THR A 382 -26.12 -30.55 -2.96
CA THR A 382 -27.27 -29.71 -3.27
C THR A 382 -26.91 -28.24 -3.14
N PHE A 383 -27.49 -27.37 -3.96
CA PHE A 383 -27.35 -25.92 -3.73
C PHE A 383 -28.14 -25.48 -2.49
N VAL A 384 -27.62 -24.44 -1.87
CA VAL A 384 -28.36 -23.71 -0.82
C VAL A 384 -29.55 -23.07 -1.50
N GLY A 385 -30.70 -23.20 -1.26
CA GLY A 385 -31.88 -22.74 -2.01
C GLY A 385 -32.50 -23.82 -2.89
N GLY A 386 -31.89 -25.01 -2.98
CA GLY A 386 -32.47 -26.22 -3.59
C GLY A 386 -31.89 -26.59 -4.94
N GLY A 387 -32.11 -27.83 -5.33
CA GLY A 387 -31.60 -28.42 -6.57
C GLY A 387 -30.29 -29.16 -6.39
N ALA A 388 -30.08 -30.21 -7.20
CA ALA A 388 -28.84 -30.99 -7.19
C ALA A 388 -27.72 -30.24 -7.91
N VAL A 389 -26.49 -30.35 -7.40
CA VAL A 389 -25.30 -29.85 -8.11
C VAL A 389 -25.02 -30.77 -9.29
N PRO A 390 -24.91 -30.26 -10.52
CA PRO A 390 -24.58 -31.07 -11.70
C PRO A 390 -23.24 -31.81 -11.53
N THR A 391 -23.17 -33.05 -12.01
CA THR A 391 -21.98 -33.90 -11.87
C THR A 391 -20.72 -33.34 -12.53
N GLY A 392 -20.87 -32.46 -13.55
CA GLY A 392 -19.78 -31.78 -14.23
C GLY A 392 -19.34 -30.46 -13.60
N SER A 393 -19.96 -30.04 -12.49
CA SER A 393 -19.60 -28.81 -11.80
C SER A 393 -18.22 -28.94 -11.14
N LEU A 394 -17.48 -27.83 -11.13
CA LEU A 394 -16.31 -27.67 -10.30
C LEU A 394 -16.71 -27.02 -8.96
N LEU A 395 -16.12 -27.47 -7.89
CA LEU A 395 -16.24 -26.89 -6.55
C LEU A 395 -15.00 -26.08 -6.23
N PHE A 396 -15.21 -25.03 -5.45
CA PHE A 396 -14.12 -24.21 -4.90
C PHE A 396 -14.42 -23.87 -3.44
N ALA A 397 -13.48 -24.23 -2.55
CA ALA A 397 -13.56 -23.85 -1.16
C ALA A 397 -13.08 -22.40 -1.02
N ASN A 398 -13.95 -21.54 -0.51
CA ASN A 398 -13.66 -20.13 -0.30
C ASN A 398 -13.44 -19.88 1.19
N ARG A 399 -12.26 -19.35 1.55
CA ARG A 399 -11.97 -18.90 2.90
C ARG A 399 -12.32 -17.42 3.02
N PHE A 400 -13.12 -17.09 4.01
CA PHE A 400 -13.42 -15.74 4.37
C PHE A 400 -12.64 -15.34 5.63
N THR A 401 -12.01 -14.18 5.57
CA THR A 401 -11.29 -13.57 6.68
C THR A 401 -11.96 -12.23 6.99
N ASP A 402 -12.47 -12.12 8.21
CA ASP A 402 -13.11 -10.92 8.74
C ASP A 402 -12.17 -10.31 9.78
N ARG A 403 -11.69 -9.11 9.51
CA ARG A 403 -10.71 -8.43 10.35
C ARG A 403 -11.18 -7.04 10.74
N ASP A 404 -10.93 -6.70 12.00
CA ASP A 404 -11.14 -5.37 12.57
C ASP A 404 -9.86 -4.89 13.27
N ARG A 405 -9.36 -3.71 12.89
CA ARG A 405 -8.01 -3.25 13.22
C ARG A 405 -7.99 -1.77 13.63
N PRO A 406 -8.44 -1.44 14.83
CA PRO A 406 -8.28 -0.10 15.37
C PRO A 406 -6.79 0.21 15.59
N VAL A 407 -6.41 1.48 15.42
CA VAL A 407 -5.07 2.00 15.70
C VAL A 407 -5.12 3.44 16.15
N ASP A 408 -4.43 3.73 17.26
CA ASP A 408 -4.08 5.05 17.73
C ASP A 408 -2.58 5.26 17.54
N ASP A 409 -2.15 6.44 17.07
CA ASP A 409 -0.73 6.74 16.87
C ASP A 409 -0.42 8.20 17.16
N PHE A 410 0.55 8.41 18.02
CA PHE A 410 1.11 9.71 18.35
C PHE A 410 2.56 9.78 17.91
N THR A 411 2.95 10.87 17.23
CA THR A 411 4.36 11.15 16.91
C THR A 411 4.73 12.57 17.26
N ALA A 412 5.98 12.75 17.68
CA ALA A 412 6.60 14.05 17.86
C ALA A 412 8.05 14.02 17.38
N GLU A 413 8.44 15.02 16.62
CA GLU A 413 9.79 15.20 16.09
C GLU A 413 10.22 16.66 16.32
N LEU A 414 11.46 16.85 16.75
CA LEU A 414 12.07 18.15 16.96
C LEU A 414 13.49 18.17 16.43
N ASN A 415 13.79 19.14 15.59
CA ASN A 415 15.09 19.36 15.00
C ASN A 415 15.66 20.73 15.38
N LEU A 416 16.86 20.74 15.89
CA LEU A 416 17.69 21.93 16.07
C LEU A 416 18.69 21.99 14.92
N THR A 417 18.69 23.06 14.18
CA THR A 417 19.55 23.23 13.01
C THR A 417 20.59 24.35 13.24
N LYS A 418 21.75 24.20 12.61
CA LYS A 418 22.81 25.20 12.65
C LYS A 418 23.54 25.29 11.32
N SER A 419 23.51 26.46 10.70
CA SER A 419 24.36 26.80 9.57
C SER A 419 25.65 27.44 10.10
N LEU A 420 26.81 26.98 9.65
CA LEU A 420 28.11 27.43 10.11
C LEU A 420 29.11 27.31 8.96
N GLN A 421 29.89 28.36 8.75
CA GLN A 421 31.01 28.32 7.82
C GLN A 421 32.35 28.14 8.53
N THR A 422 33.13 27.15 8.11
CA THR A 422 34.49 26.92 8.59
C THR A 422 35.49 26.90 7.44
N GLY A 423 36.16 28.01 7.23
CA GLY A 423 37.05 28.19 6.07
C GLY A 423 36.27 28.15 4.75
N THR A 424 36.48 27.13 3.93
CA THR A 424 35.80 26.93 2.64
C THR A 424 34.66 25.93 2.74
N VAL A 425 34.29 25.49 3.93
CA VAL A 425 33.23 24.51 4.16
C VAL A 425 32.03 25.19 4.78
N ASP A 426 30.89 25.10 4.11
CA ASP A 426 29.60 25.46 4.66
C ASP A 426 28.95 24.21 5.25
N HIS A 427 28.67 24.25 6.55
CA HIS A 427 28.03 23.17 7.29
C HIS A 427 26.57 23.47 7.52
N ALA A 428 25.71 22.47 7.33
CA ALA A 428 24.30 22.50 7.69
C ALA A 428 23.99 21.36 8.65
N PHE A 429 24.26 21.60 9.94
CA PHE A 429 24.00 20.62 11.00
C PHE A 429 22.52 20.50 11.30
N THR A 430 22.09 19.28 11.58
CA THR A 430 20.76 18.96 12.14
C THR A 430 20.94 17.98 13.29
N LEU A 431 20.54 18.37 14.50
CA LEU A 431 20.39 17.48 15.66
C LEU A 431 18.89 17.27 15.89
N GLY A 432 18.43 16.03 15.76
CA GLY A 432 17.01 15.71 15.85
C GLY A 432 16.69 14.68 16.93
N GLY A 433 15.46 14.71 17.40
CA GLY A 433 14.85 13.73 18.26
C GLY A 433 13.47 13.32 17.74
N PHE A 434 13.16 12.05 17.83
CA PHE A 434 11.86 11.47 17.44
C PHE A 434 11.29 10.65 18.59
N TYR A 435 9.99 10.80 18.81
CA TYR A 435 9.18 9.96 19.69
C TYR A 435 7.94 9.48 18.94
N GLY A 436 7.64 8.20 19.06
CA GLY A 436 6.42 7.59 18.54
C GLY A 436 5.78 6.69 19.58
N ASN A 437 4.47 6.73 19.70
CA ASN A 437 3.70 5.83 20.55
C ASN A 437 2.45 5.42 19.80
N ALA A 438 2.28 4.12 19.57
CA ALA A 438 1.13 3.58 18.85
C ALA A 438 0.55 2.37 19.59
N THR A 439 -0.77 2.25 19.57
CA THR A 439 -1.51 1.07 20.05
C THR A 439 -2.44 0.58 18.96
N ALA A 440 -2.48 -0.72 18.73
CA ALA A 440 -3.35 -1.30 17.71
C ALA A 440 -3.92 -2.65 18.12
N GLY A 441 -5.19 -2.87 17.77
CA GLY A 441 -5.85 -4.16 17.83
C GLY A 441 -5.77 -4.90 16.49
N ASP A 442 -5.81 -6.22 16.52
CA ASP A 442 -6.08 -7.09 15.36
C ASP A 442 -7.01 -8.22 15.79
N PHE A 443 -8.30 -8.03 15.52
CA PHE A 443 -9.29 -9.11 15.61
C PHE A 443 -9.44 -9.76 14.25
N ASN A 444 -9.44 -11.10 14.21
CA ASN A 444 -9.62 -11.86 12.98
C ASN A 444 -10.38 -13.15 13.25
N ALA A 445 -11.50 -13.33 12.55
CA ALA A 445 -12.22 -14.58 12.49
C ALA A 445 -12.18 -15.14 11.07
N THR A 446 -11.87 -16.45 10.93
CA THR A 446 -11.75 -17.11 9.64
C THR A 446 -12.76 -18.25 9.52
N THR A 447 -13.45 -18.31 8.38
CA THR A 447 -14.41 -19.37 8.03
C THR A 447 -14.10 -19.89 6.63
N THR A 448 -14.63 -21.07 6.30
CA THR A 448 -14.54 -21.62 4.94
C THR A 448 -15.93 -22.01 4.44
N TYR A 449 -16.23 -21.63 3.21
CA TYR A 449 -17.45 -21.93 2.51
C TYR A 449 -17.20 -22.75 1.27
N LEU A 450 -18.15 -23.63 0.93
CA LEU A 450 -18.14 -24.43 -0.29
C LEU A 450 -19.11 -23.81 -1.30
N ALA A 451 -18.58 -23.50 -2.49
CA ALA A 451 -19.37 -23.00 -3.61
C ALA A 451 -19.05 -23.75 -4.90
N GLU A 452 -19.93 -23.70 -5.91
CA GLU A 452 -19.55 -24.02 -7.27
C GLU A 452 -18.60 -22.95 -7.84
N LEU A 453 -17.69 -23.34 -8.73
CA LEU A 453 -16.89 -22.41 -9.50
C LEU A 453 -17.72 -21.89 -10.66
N ASN A 454 -18.16 -20.64 -10.57
CA ASN A 454 -19.01 -19.98 -11.57
C ASN A 454 -18.83 -18.46 -11.47
N ASN A 455 -19.19 -17.71 -12.50
CA ASN A 455 -19.23 -16.25 -12.51
C ASN A 455 -20.16 -15.67 -11.43
N ARG A 456 -21.18 -16.42 -11.03
CA ARG A 456 -22.06 -16.13 -9.89
C ARG A 456 -22.18 -17.38 -9.05
N PRO A 457 -21.20 -17.64 -8.17
CA PRO A 457 -21.11 -18.89 -7.44
C PRO A 457 -22.30 -19.06 -6.50
N ARG A 458 -22.85 -20.27 -6.49
CA ARG A 458 -23.88 -20.68 -5.53
C ARG A 458 -23.26 -21.54 -4.45
N LEU A 459 -23.73 -21.36 -3.24
CA LEU A 459 -23.31 -22.15 -2.10
C LEU A 459 -23.78 -23.60 -2.20
N VAL A 460 -22.95 -24.54 -1.73
CA VAL A 460 -23.19 -25.97 -1.83
C VAL A 460 -23.28 -26.61 -0.46
N ASN A 461 -24.35 -27.36 -0.24
CA ASN A 461 -24.51 -28.28 0.87
C ASN A 461 -24.03 -29.68 0.47
N LEU A 462 -23.34 -30.35 1.38
CA LEU A 462 -22.86 -31.72 1.20
C LEU A 462 -23.25 -32.60 2.40
N THR A 463 -23.92 -33.69 2.12
CA THR A 463 -24.20 -34.72 3.08
C THR A 463 -23.64 -36.04 2.59
N ILE A 464 -22.98 -36.80 3.46
CA ILE A 464 -22.45 -38.11 3.19
C ILE A 464 -23.31 -39.13 3.94
N THR A 465 -23.69 -40.22 3.25
CA THR A 465 -24.38 -41.36 3.86
C THR A 465 -23.41 -42.49 4.04
N ASN A 466 -23.24 -42.98 5.24
CA ASN A 466 -22.42 -44.17 5.48
C ASN A 466 -23.06 -45.42 4.82
N PRO A 467 -22.36 -46.11 3.93
CA PRO A 467 -22.87 -47.28 3.25
C PRO A 467 -23.22 -48.43 4.20
N VAL A 468 -22.60 -48.43 5.39
CA VAL A 468 -22.89 -49.38 6.46
C VAL A 468 -23.74 -48.70 7.52
N GLY A 469 -24.98 -49.09 7.63
CA GLY A 469 -25.91 -48.55 8.65
C GLY A 469 -26.67 -47.28 8.28
N GLY A 470 -26.41 -46.66 7.12
CA GLY A 470 -27.16 -45.52 6.57
C GLY A 470 -27.06 -44.20 7.35
N ALA A 471 -26.15 -44.09 8.33
CA ALA A 471 -25.97 -42.88 9.10
C ALA A 471 -25.49 -41.73 8.18
N GLN A 472 -26.07 -40.56 8.34
CA GLN A 472 -25.75 -39.37 7.57
C GLN A 472 -24.80 -38.46 8.35
N THR A 473 -23.81 -37.88 7.65
CA THR A 473 -22.94 -36.81 8.16
C THR A 473 -23.05 -35.57 7.27
N VAL A 474 -23.36 -34.45 7.85
CA VAL A 474 -23.41 -33.16 7.16
C VAL A 474 -21.99 -32.57 7.13
N ILE A 475 -21.43 -32.44 5.95
CA ILE A 475 -20.07 -31.90 5.71
C ILE A 475 -20.13 -30.40 5.47
N SER A 476 -21.13 -29.91 4.73
CA SER A 476 -21.37 -28.48 4.62
C SER A 476 -22.86 -28.18 4.81
N ARG A 477 -23.15 -27.08 5.51
CA ARG A 477 -24.53 -26.62 5.83
C ARG A 477 -24.65 -25.14 5.54
N ASN A 478 -25.62 -24.74 4.70
CA ASN A 478 -25.77 -23.38 4.18
C ASN A 478 -24.49 -22.90 3.53
N GLY A 479 -23.78 -23.78 2.83
CA GLY A 479 -22.49 -23.52 2.24
C GLY A 479 -21.31 -23.53 3.23
N LEU A 480 -21.53 -23.39 4.53
CA LEU A 480 -20.48 -23.41 5.53
C LEU A 480 -19.81 -24.78 5.56
N LEU A 481 -18.51 -24.84 5.27
CA LEU A 481 -17.69 -26.05 5.25
C LEU A 481 -16.87 -26.17 6.54
N ASN A 482 -16.38 -25.04 7.07
CA ASN A 482 -15.62 -25.01 8.31
C ASN A 482 -16.00 -23.74 9.10
N ALA A 483 -16.51 -23.93 10.30
CA ALA A 483 -16.95 -22.87 11.20
C ALA A 483 -15.80 -22.49 12.13
N GLY A 484 -15.43 -21.20 12.17
CA GLY A 484 -14.36 -20.75 13.06
C GLY A 484 -13.05 -21.48 12.80
N ALA A 485 -12.62 -21.52 11.54
CA ALA A 485 -11.38 -22.18 11.11
C ALA A 485 -10.12 -21.51 11.66
N GLY A 486 -10.21 -20.27 12.12
CA GLY A 486 -9.13 -19.50 12.73
C GLY A 486 -9.66 -18.34 13.53
N TYR A 487 -8.91 -17.96 14.55
CA TYR A 487 -9.21 -16.85 15.44
C TYR A 487 -7.93 -16.15 15.87
N VAL A 488 -7.91 -14.84 15.80
CA VAL A 488 -6.86 -13.99 16.37
C VAL A 488 -7.54 -12.84 17.09
N ASN A 489 -7.10 -12.54 18.29
CA ASN A 489 -7.46 -11.34 19.04
C ASN A 489 -6.20 -10.89 19.77
N THR A 490 -5.61 -9.80 19.27
CA THR A 490 -4.34 -9.28 19.78
C THR A 490 -4.44 -7.78 19.96
N GLU A 491 -3.70 -7.29 20.95
CA GLU A 491 -3.41 -5.88 21.13
C GLU A 491 -1.89 -5.72 21.22
N HIS A 492 -1.36 -4.77 20.47
CA HIS A 492 0.05 -4.43 20.44
C HIS A 492 0.22 -2.96 20.71
N SER A 493 1.24 -2.60 21.51
CA SER A 493 1.69 -1.22 21.62
C SER A 493 3.17 -1.13 21.29
N ALA A 494 3.58 0.00 20.75
CA ALA A 494 4.95 0.29 20.40
C ALA A 494 5.33 1.70 20.84
N GLU A 495 6.43 1.81 21.60
CA GLU A 495 7.09 3.08 21.87
C GLU A 495 8.43 3.12 21.15
N ARG A 496 8.72 4.22 20.48
CA ARG A 496 9.97 4.44 19.73
C ARG A 496 10.61 5.76 20.17
N TYR A 497 11.90 5.71 20.39
CA TYR A 497 12.73 6.86 20.73
C TYR A 497 13.92 6.89 19.80
N ALA A 498 14.15 8.00 19.11
CA ALA A 498 15.34 8.14 18.31
C ALA A 498 16.01 9.48 18.52
N VAL A 499 17.34 9.47 18.41
CA VAL A 499 18.15 10.67 18.27
C VAL A 499 19.02 10.55 17.03
N TYR A 500 19.22 11.64 16.33
CA TYR A 500 20.03 11.65 15.12
C TYR A 500 20.80 12.97 14.95
N LEU A 501 21.93 12.85 14.29
CA LEU A 501 22.80 13.97 13.93
C LEU A 501 23.15 13.84 12.44
N ALA A 502 22.99 14.92 11.70
CA ALA A 502 23.40 15.00 10.31
C ALA A 502 24.15 16.29 10.03
N ASP A 503 25.10 16.23 9.11
CA ASP A 503 25.78 17.38 8.54
C ASP A 503 25.76 17.30 7.01
N GLN A 504 25.21 18.31 6.37
CA GLN A 504 25.29 18.52 4.94
C GLN A 504 26.36 19.58 4.68
N MET A 505 27.45 19.18 4.09
CA MET A 505 28.62 20.03 3.86
C MET A 505 28.71 20.42 2.40
N LYS A 506 28.87 21.72 2.13
CA LYS A 506 29.31 22.24 0.83
C LYS A 506 30.74 22.71 0.93
N ILE A 507 31.64 22.12 0.14
CA ILE A 507 33.07 22.36 0.16
C ILE A 507 33.46 23.09 -1.13
N GLY A 508 33.63 24.40 -1.04
CA GLY A 508 33.74 25.28 -2.20
C GLY A 508 32.48 25.17 -3.07
N ASP A 509 32.60 25.37 -4.39
CA ASP A 509 31.47 25.44 -5.31
C ASP A 509 31.07 24.09 -5.92
N ARG A 510 31.90 23.06 -5.75
CA ARG A 510 31.76 21.80 -6.53
C ARG A 510 31.58 20.54 -5.74
N PHE A 511 31.87 20.52 -4.46
CA PHE A 511 31.84 19.28 -3.69
C PHE A 511 30.83 19.37 -2.54
N ASN A 512 29.85 18.46 -2.53
CA ASN A 512 28.92 18.28 -1.43
C ASN A 512 29.21 16.94 -0.75
N PHE A 513 29.20 16.94 0.57
CA PHE A 513 29.36 15.73 1.37
C PHE A 513 28.34 15.70 2.50
N ASP A 514 27.59 14.62 2.58
CA ASP A 514 26.58 14.39 3.61
C ASP A 514 27.02 13.25 4.50
N ILE A 515 26.81 13.39 5.78
CA ILE A 515 26.95 12.31 6.75
C ILE A 515 25.87 12.41 7.80
N GLY A 516 25.39 11.28 8.27
CA GLY A 516 24.40 11.26 9.31
C GLY A 516 24.37 9.95 10.08
N PHE A 517 24.01 10.06 11.35
CA PHE A 517 23.90 8.95 12.29
C PHE A 517 22.56 9.01 13.01
N ARG A 518 21.93 7.86 13.23
CA ARG A 518 20.71 7.70 14.02
C ARG A 518 20.88 6.54 14.98
N LEU A 519 20.43 6.73 16.21
CA LEU A 519 20.25 5.70 17.22
C LEU A 519 18.77 5.63 17.59
N GLU A 520 18.21 4.44 17.58
CA GLU A 520 16.80 4.26 17.88
C GLU A 520 16.57 3.06 18.80
N HIS A 521 15.62 3.22 19.71
CA HIS A 521 15.15 2.21 20.62
C HIS A 521 13.64 1.99 20.45
N LEU A 522 13.25 0.72 20.38
CA LEU A 522 11.85 0.27 20.33
C LEU A 522 11.55 -0.54 21.59
N ASN A 523 10.43 -0.23 22.25
CA ASN A 523 9.74 -1.10 23.18
C ASN A 523 8.40 -1.53 22.61
N GLY A 524 8.06 -2.79 22.69
CA GLY A 524 6.78 -3.32 22.23
C GLY A 524 6.14 -4.21 23.26
N ASP A 525 4.87 -3.95 23.57
CA ASP A 525 4.05 -4.83 24.39
C ASP A 525 3.06 -5.60 23.52
N ILE A 526 2.86 -6.85 23.86
CA ILE A 526 2.03 -7.78 23.09
C ILE A 526 1.06 -8.45 24.03
N SER A 527 -0.23 -8.39 23.68
CA SER A 527 -1.28 -9.14 24.33
C SER A 527 -2.00 -9.99 23.29
N ARG A 528 -2.05 -11.30 23.47
CA ARG A 528 -2.69 -12.23 22.53
C ARG A 528 -3.62 -13.17 23.26
N GLU A 529 -4.86 -13.21 22.85
CA GLU A 529 -5.82 -14.15 23.40
C GLU A 529 -5.49 -15.58 22.96
N ARG A 530 -5.54 -16.52 23.91
CA ARG A 530 -5.42 -17.95 23.63
C ARG A 530 -6.69 -18.48 23.03
N THR A 531 -6.56 -19.49 22.21
CA THR A 531 -7.69 -20.16 21.59
C THR A 531 -7.92 -21.52 22.20
N SER A 532 -9.14 -22.00 22.14
CA SER A 532 -9.53 -23.37 22.37
C SER A 532 -10.55 -23.83 21.34
N THR A 533 -10.56 -25.12 21.06
CA THR A 533 -11.61 -25.74 20.24
C THR A 533 -12.78 -26.08 21.13
N THR A 534 -13.98 -25.59 20.77
CA THR A 534 -15.20 -25.79 21.55
C THR A 534 -16.30 -26.36 20.65
N ILE A 535 -17.06 -27.30 21.16
CA ILE A 535 -18.25 -27.84 20.50
C ILE A 535 -19.39 -26.82 20.69
N THR A 536 -19.81 -26.20 19.59
CA THR A 536 -20.85 -25.16 19.62
C THR A 536 -22.23 -25.63 19.18
N ASP A 537 -22.34 -26.81 18.56
CA ASP A 537 -23.58 -27.38 18.04
C ASP A 537 -23.72 -28.87 18.42
N ALA A 538 -23.63 -29.16 19.72
CA ALA A 538 -23.77 -30.50 20.25
C ALA A 538 -25.17 -31.11 20.05
N ALA A 539 -26.21 -30.29 19.87
CA ALA A 539 -27.58 -30.71 19.64
C ALA A 539 -27.80 -31.34 18.25
N THR A 540 -26.88 -31.16 17.31
CA THR A 540 -26.93 -31.69 15.94
C THR A 540 -25.84 -32.76 15.74
N PRO A 541 -26.06 -34.00 16.17
CA PRO A 541 -25.00 -35.02 16.28
C PRO A 541 -24.46 -35.53 14.92
N ASN A 542 -25.14 -35.21 13.83
CA ASN A 542 -24.73 -35.58 12.48
C ASN A 542 -23.86 -34.54 11.77
N LEU A 543 -23.47 -33.44 12.41
CA LEU A 543 -22.54 -32.49 11.84
C LEU A 543 -21.10 -33.04 11.84
N SER A 544 -20.36 -32.72 10.79
CA SER A 544 -18.89 -32.92 10.76
C SER A 544 -18.22 -32.16 11.90
N ALA A 545 -17.04 -32.60 12.31
CA ALA A 545 -16.24 -31.89 13.30
C ALA A 545 -15.93 -30.45 12.86
N ALA A 546 -15.63 -30.23 11.59
CA ALA A 546 -15.35 -28.89 11.04
C ALA A 546 -16.53 -27.89 11.15
N LEU A 547 -17.77 -28.38 11.20
CA LEU A 547 -18.94 -27.54 11.41
C LEU A 547 -19.31 -27.35 12.89
N ARG A 548 -18.90 -28.29 13.72
CA ARG A 548 -19.30 -28.38 15.14
C ARG A 548 -18.24 -27.79 16.07
N ASP A 549 -16.97 -28.03 15.75
CA ASP A 549 -15.82 -27.74 16.59
C ASP A 549 -15.20 -26.43 16.15
N VAL A 550 -15.48 -25.35 16.89
CA VAL A 550 -15.08 -23.98 16.56
C VAL A 550 -13.83 -23.58 17.32
N ILE A 551 -12.82 -23.06 16.63
CA ILE A 551 -11.65 -22.42 17.24
C ILE A 551 -12.05 -20.99 17.62
N TRP A 552 -11.98 -20.69 18.93
CA TRP A 552 -12.36 -19.37 19.44
C TRP A 552 -11.53 -18.96 20.64
N GLY A 553 -11.50 -17.66 20.94
CA GLY A 553 -10.87 -17.12 22.15
C GLY A 553 -11.46 -17.74 23.42
N ASN A 554 -10.61 -18.01 24.40
CA ASN A 554 -11.01 -18.64 25.67
C ASN A 554 -10.93 -17.70 26.87
N GLY A 555 -10.70 -16.40 26.64
CA GLY A 555 -10.56 -15.36 27.68
C GLY A 555 -9.21 -15.34 28.41
N GLY A 556 -8.30 -16.25 28.10
CA GLY A 556 -6.95 -16.25 28.66
C GLY A 556 -5.98 -15.53 27.71
N PHE A 557 -5.22 -14.57 28.24
CA PHE A 557 -4.27 -13.80 27.43
C PHE A 557 -2.83 -14.20 27.75
N LEU A 558 -2.02 -14.28 26.70
CA LEU A 558 -0.57 -14.25 26.76
C LEU A 558 -0.11 -12.81 26.64
N THR A 559 0.69 -12.35 27.57
CA THR A 559 1.32 -11.03 27.52
C THR A 559 2.83 -11.18 27.49
N GLY A 560 3.49 -10.33 26.76
CA GLY A 560 4.94 -10.30 26.67
C GLY A 560 5.42 -8.96 26.15
N ASN A 561 6.70 -8.69 26.31
CA ASN A 561 7.34 -7.52 25.78
C ASN A 561 8.58 -7.88 24.97
N VAL A 562 8.88 -7.05 23.98
CA VAL A 562 10.11 -7.10 23.19
C VAL A 562 10.75 -5.72 23.21
N SER A 563 12.07 -5.67 23.12
CA SER A 563 12.80 -4.41 22.95
C SER A 563 13.98 -4.63 22.04
N ALA A 564 14.32 -3.61 21.27
CA ALA A 564 15.47 -3.59 20.39
C ALA A 564 16.08 -2.20 20.32
N THR A 565 17.39 -2.15 20.20
CA THR A 565 18.13 -0.88 19.99
C THR A 565 19.04 -1.06 18.81
N GLU A 566 18.94 -0.16 17.84
CA GLU A 566 19.73 -0.22 16.60
C GLU A 566 20.21 1.16 16.17
N TRP A 567 21.22 1.15 15.31
CA TRP A 567 21.82 2.36 14.77
C TRP A 567 21.85 2.34 13.24
N ALA A 568 21.74 3.53 12.65
CA ALA A 568 21.91 3.75 11.23
C ALA A 568 23.03 4.76 10.99
N LEU A 569 23.79 4.55 9.91
CA LEU A 569 24.83 5.45 9.45
C LEU A 569 24.68 5.59 7.94
N ALA A 570 24.75 6.81 7.43
CA ALA A 570 24.76 7.09 6.01
C ALA A 570 25.79 8.15 5.69
N ALA A 571 26.43 8.01 4.53
CA ALA A 571 27.32 9.02 3.98
C ALA A 571 27.12 9.11 2.47
N GLY A 572 27.21 10.32 1.92
CA GLY A 572 27.09 10.59 0.49
C GLY A 572 28.03 11.69 0.06
N ALA A 573 28.55 11.58 -1.15
CA ALA A 573 29.42 12.58 -1.76
C ALA A 573 28.90 12.91 -3.17
N LEU A 574 28.98 14.17 -3.53
CA LEU A 574 28.63 14.65 -4.86
C LEU A 574 29.70 15.62 -5.34
N TYR A 575 30.08 15.47 -6.61
CA TYR A 575 31.01 16.36 -7.29
C TYR A 575 30.37 16.97 -8.54
N LYS A 576 30.25 18.30 -8.58
CA LYS A 576 29.79 19.04 -9.76
C LYS A 576 30.87 19.09 -10.82
N LEU A 577 30.64 18.40 -11.94
CA LEU A 577 31.48 18.50 -13.12
C LEU A 577 31.27 19.84 -13.83
N SER A 578 30.00 20.30 -13.85
CA SER A 578 29.55 21.59 -14.34
C SER A 578 28.27 21.99 -13.60
N ASP A 579 27.71 23.16 -13.92
CA ASP A 579 26.42 23.61 -13.34
C ASP A 579 25.26 22.71 -13.74
N SER A 580 25.40 21.92 -14.80
CA SER A 580 24.36 21.03 -15.34
C SER A 580 24.70 19.54 -15.18
N MET A 581 25.82 19.17 -14.55
CA MET A 581 26.25 17.78 -14.45
C MET A 581 26.94 17.49 -13.10
N SER A 582 26.50 16.43 -12.41
CA SER A 582 27.13 15.98 -11.18
C SER A 582 27.33 14.47 -11.16
N LEU A 583 28.39 14.04 -10.48
CA LEU A 583 28.65 12.66 -10.09
C LEU A 583 28.36 12.51 -8.61
N TYR A 584 27.77 11.41 -8.21
CA TYR A 584 27.52 11.14 -6.80
C TYR A 584 27.76 9.68 -6.43
N ALA A 585 28.01 9.45 -5.16
CA ALA A 585 28.03 8.14 -4.56
C ALA A 585 27.55 8.23 -3.11
N ASN A 586 26.85 7.21 -2.64
CA ASN A 586 26.45 7.08 -1.26
C ASN A 586 26.57 5.64 -0.78
N ALA A 587 26.67 5.51 0.55
CA ALA A 587 26.61 4.23 1.23
C ALA A 587 25.91 4.39 2.59
N SER A 588 25.16 3.36 2.97
CA SER A 588 24.43 3.37 4.23
C SER A 588 24.32 1.98 4.86
N ARG A 589 24.26 1.98 6.20
CA ARG A 589 23.73 0.91 7.02
C ARG A 589 22.48 1.43 7.70
N GLY A 590 21.35 0.81 7.44
CA GLY A 590 20.09 1.05 8.10
C GLY A 590 19.59 -0.21 8.82
N PHE A 591 18.49 -0.07 9.52
CA PHE A 591 17.81 -1.17 10.18
C PHE A 591 16.30 -1.02 10.05
N PHE A 592 15.61 -2.13 10.20
CA PHE A 592 14.17 -2.18 10.25
C PHE A 592 13.75 -3.05 11.44
N PHE A 593 12.92 -2.51 12.34
CA PHE A 593 12.34 -3.31 13.41
C PHE A 593 11.22 -4.17 12.84
N PRO A 594 11.23 -5.49 13.06
CA PRO A 594 10.20 -6.37 12.54
C PRO A 594 8.80 -5.97 13.02
N GLU A 595 7.79 -6.39 12.30
CA GLU A 595 6.40 -6.19 12.70
C GLU A 595 6.14 -6.78 14.10
N LEU A 596 5.52 -6.02 15.00
CA LEU A 596 5.18 -6.54 16.34
C LEU A 596 4.22 -7.72 16.29
N ARG A 597 3.33 -7.76 15.30
CA ARG A 597 2.48 -8.96 15.07
C ARG A 597 3.29 -10.21 14.70
N SER A 598 4.55 -10.08 14.28
CA SER A 598 5.49 -11.18 14.06
C SER A 598 6.28 -11.56 15.30
N ALA A 599 6.10 -10.85 16.41
CA ALA A 599 6.70 -11.26 17.68
C ALA A 599 6.05 -12.55 18.16
N ALA A 600 6.88 -13.54 18.46
CA ALA A 600 6.43 -14.89 18.75
C ALA A 600 6.73 -15.25 20.22
N PHE A 601 5.76 -15.86 20.86
CA PHE A 601 5.97 -16.50 22.16
C PHE A 601 6.78 -17.79 22.00
N ARG A 602 7.54 -18.14 23.03
CA ARG A 602 8.13 -19.48 23.09
C ARG A 602 7.04 -20.53 23.30
N PRO A 603 7.22 -21.77 22.81
CA PRO A 603 6.27 -22.83 23.08
C PRO A 603 6.04 -22.99 24.60
N LEU A 604 4.79 -23.25 24.99
CA LEU A 604 4.46 -23.57 26.37
C LEU A 604 5.14 -24.89 26.76
N ALA A 605 5.61 -25.00 28.00
CA ALA A 605 6.12 -26.25 28.52
C ALA A 605 5.06 -27.33 28.47
N ALA A 606 5.46 -28.57 28.12
CA ALA A 606 4.55 -29.72 28.07
C ALA A 606 3.76 -29.84 29.37
N GLY A 607 2.45 -30.03 29.25
CA GLY A 607 1.52 -30.15 30.39
C GLY A 607 1.03 -28.79 30.95
N THR A 608 1.43 -27.65 30.40
CA THR A 608 0.86 -26.37 30.78
C THR A 608 -0.60 -26.28 30.32
N ALA A 609 -1.51 -25.96 31.22
CA ALA A 609 -2.91 -25.79 30.88
C ALA A 609 -3.12 -24.68 29.83
N ALA A 610 -4.01 -24.88 28.88
CA ALA A 610 -4.27 -23.92 27.79
C ALA A 610 -4.71 -22.52 28.26
N ASN A 611 -5.25 -22.43 29.49
CA ASN A 611 -5.67 -21.18 30.13
C ASN A 611 -4.71 -20.68 31.22
N ALA A 612 -3.52 -21.27 31.37
CA ALA A 612 -2.56 -20.81 32.36
C ALA A 612 -2.11 -19.39 32.05
N SER A 613 -2.06 -18.53 33.05
CA SER A 613 -1.65 -17.11 32.93
C SER A 613 -0.12 -16.94 32.78
N VAL A 614 0.63 -18.03 32.72
CA VAL A 614 2.09 -17.99 32.63
C VAL A 614 2.50 -17.64 31.23
N ALA A 615 3.09 -16.48 31.03
CA ALA A 615 3.72 -16.10 29.77
C ALA A 615 4.95 -16.99 29.53
N PRO A 616 5.06 -17.67 28.38
CA PRO A 616 6.18 -18.58 28.09
C PRO A 616 7.49 -17.85 27.78
N GLY A 617 7.50 -16.53 27.85
CA GLY A 617 8.58 -15.68 27.37
C GLY A 617 8.55 -15.49 25.86
N MET A 618 9.25 -14.46 25.39
CA MET A 618 9.33 -14.13 23.97
C MET A 618 10.50 -14.84 23.31
N GLN A 619 10.37 -15.12 22.00
CA GLN A 619 11.51 -15.44 21.15
C GLN A 619 12.31 -14.15 20.87
N SER A 620 13.56 -14.28 20.34
CA SER A 620 14.36 -13.12 19.96
C SER A 620 13.63 -12.23 18.98
N PHE A 621 13.82 -10.92 19.11
CA PHE A 621 13.22 -9.89 18.27
C PHE A 621 14.32 -8.97 17.75
N ASP A 622 15.21 -9.56 16.92
CA ASP A 622 16.35 -8.86 16.37
C ASP A 622 15.91 -8.02 15.16
N ALA A 623 16.53 -6.87 14.97
CA ALA A 623 16.27 -6.00 13.85
C ALA A 623 16.79 -6.62 12.53
N GLU A 624 16.11 -6.30 11.46
CA GLU A 624 16.55 -6.55 10.10
C GLU A 624 17.60 -5.49 9.73
N ILE A 625 18.73 -5.90 9.17
CA ILE A 625 19.85 -4.99 8.84
C ILE A 625 19.92 -4.84 7.32
N ILE A 626 19.96 -3.60 6.85
CA ILE A 626 20.04 -3.28 5.44
C ILE A 626 21.31 -2.47 5.18
N LYS A 627 22.12 -2.94 4.23
CA LYS A 627 23.32 -2.22 3.76
C LYS A 627 23.12 -1.89 2.30
N GLN A 628 23.40 -0.65 1.93
CA GLN A 628 23.20 -0.16 0.57
C GLN A 628 24.40 0.65 0.12
N GLY A 629 24.65 0.61 -1.18
CA GLY A 629 25.61 1.46 -1.86
C GLY A 629 25.08 1.85 -3.23
N GLU A 630 25.32 3.08 -3.64
CA GLU A 630 24.87 3.61 -4.93
C GLU A 630 25.93 4.58 -5.47
N ALA A 631 26.11 4.59 -6.79
CA ALA A 631 26.87 5.62 -7.49
C ALA A 631 26.19 5.96 -8.81
N GLY A 632 26.23 7.24 -9.19
CA GLY A 632 25.53 7.68 -10.38
C GLY A 632 25.98 9.03 -10.92
N ILE A 633 25.35 9.40 -12.02
CA ILE A 633 25.51 10.68 -12.71
C ILE A 633 24.13 11.33 -12.88
N LYS A 634 24.09 12.64 -12.71
CA LYS A 634 22.91 13.48 -12.98
C LYS A 634 23.28 14.54 -14.00
N ILE A 635 22.38 14.73 -14.96
CA ILE A 635 22.47 15.76 -15.98
C ILE A 635 21.14 16.51 -15.98
N SER A 636 21.21 17.85 -15.93
CA SER A 636 20.04 18.72 -16.03
C SER A 636 20.40 19.90 -16.90
N GLN A 637 19.83 19.91 -18.08
CA GLN A 637 20.02 20.98 -19.08
C GLN A 637 18.65 21.40 -19.63
N PRO A 638 18.51 22.59 -20.20
CA PRO A 638 17.26 22.98 -20.84
C PRO A 638 16.80 21.93 -21.87
N GLY A 639 15.64 21.33 -21.62
CA GLY A 639 15.06 20.29 -22.46
C GLY A 639 15.62 18.88 -22.27
N LEU A 640 16.54 18.64 -21.30
CA LEU A 640 17.05 17.30 -21.00
C LEU A 640 17.34 17.13 -19.51
N SER A 641 16.69 16.18 -18.89
CA SER A 641 17.06 15.64 -17.57
C SER A 641 17.41 14.17 -17.71
N LEU A 642 18.53 13.74 -17.13
CA LEU A 642 18.96 12.34 -17.12
C LEU A 642 19.61 12.02 -15.78
N THR A 643 19.21 10.90 -15.21
CA THR A 643 19.89 10.27 -14.08
C THR A 643 20.21 8.84 -14.44
N PHE A 644 21.45 8.42 -14.18
CA PHE A 644 21.86 7.03 -14.28
C PHE A 644 22.58 6.63 -13.01
N SER A 645 22.23 5.49 -12.42
CA SER A 645 22.91 4.96 -11.24
C SER A 645 23.00 3.44 -11.24
N GLY A 646 24.04 2.95 -10.57
CA GLY A 646 24.18 1.55 -10.18
C GLY A 646 24.03 1.42 -8.67
N PHE A 647 23.40 0.35 -8.21
CA PHE A 647 23.16 0.11 -6.80
C PHE A 647 23.46 -1.32 -6.36
N TYR A 648 23.72 -1.46 -5.08
CA TYR A 648 23.82 -2.72 -4.35
C TYR A 648 23.03 -2.61 -3.05
N THR A 649 22.28 -3.66 -2.69
CA THR A 649 21.52 -3.75 -1.44
C THR A 649 21.67 -5.14 -0.85
N SER A 650 21.92 -5.25 0.44
CA SER A 650 21.86 -6.50 1.19
C SER A 650 20.91 -6.37 2.38
N LEU A 651 20.14 -7.41 2.63
CA LEU A 651 19.21 -7.54 3.75
C LEU A 651 19.61 -8.76 4.57
N GLU A 652 19.81 -8.58 5.86
CA GLU A 652 20.15 -9.63 6.82
C GLU A 652 19.06 -9.73 7.88
N ASN A 653 18.84 -10.93 8.41
CA ASN A 653 17.89 -11.20 9.51
C ASN A 653 16.43 -10.85 9.21
N ARG A 654 16.00 -10.84 7.95
CA ARG A 654 14.58 -10.64 7.65
C ARG A 654 13.75 -11.71 8.35
N ARG A 655 12.80 -11.26 9.16
CA ARG A 655 11.97 -12.13 9.98
C ARG A 655 10.72 -12.55 9.21
N GLN A 656 10.54 -13.85 9.05
CA GLN A 656 9.30 -14.46 8.58
C GLN A 656 8.72 -15.34 9.68
N VAL A 657 7.42 -15.25 9.94
CA VAL A 657 6.74 -16.15 10.87
C VAL A 657 5.90 -17.12 10.06
N LEU A 658 6.21 -18.40 10.25
CA LEU A 658 5.49 -19.52 9.67
C LEU A 658 4.60 -20.16 10.75
N PHE A 659 3.35 -20.41 10.41
CA PHE A 659 2.48 -21.21 11.28
C PHE A 659 2.61 -22.67 10.86
N VAL A 660 3.20 -23.48 11.72
CA VAL A 660 3.40 -24.89 11.49
C VAL A 660 2.53 -25.73 12.42
N ASN A 661 2.07 -26.88 11.95
CA ASN A 661 1.29 -27.79 12.79
C ASN A 661 2.18 -28.35 13.90
N ASP A 662 1.74 -28.26 15.16
CA ASP A 662 2.45 -28.75 16.34
C ASP A 662 2.37 -30.28 16.52
N GLY A 663 1.70 -31.00 15.59
CA GLY A 663 1.47 -32.42 15.64
C GLY A 663 0.39 -32.86 16.64
N GLN A 664 -0.24 -31.90 17.34
CA GLN A 664 -1.32 -32.15 18.31
C GLN A 664 -2.65 -31.46 17.93
N GLY A 665 -2.75 -31.02 16.68
CA GLY A 665 -3.93 -30.35 16.15
C GLY A 665 -3.98 -28.82 16.42
N GLY A 666 -2.88 -28.25 16.92
CA GLY A 666 -2.66 -26.83 17.07
C GLY A 666 -1.65 -26.28 16.07
N LEU A 667 -1.57 -24.95 15.98
CA LEU A 667 -0.54 -24.26 15.22
C LEU A 667 0.48 -23.67 16.19
N THR A 668 1.77 -23.85 15.90
CA THR A 668 2.87 -23.15 16.57
C THR A 668 3.55 -22.19 15.61
N GLU A 669 4.06 -21.09 16.16
CA GLU A 669 4.77 -20.08 15.40
C GLU A 669 6.26 -20.46 15.28
N GLN A 670 6.73 -20.59 14.06
CA GLN A 670 8.15 -20.79 13.76
C GLN A 670 8.72 -19.54 13.12
N VAL A 671 9.72 -18.95 13.76
CA VAL A 671 10.49 -17.85 13.18
C VAL A 671 11.52 -18.41 12.22
N ASN A 672 11.56 -17.85 11.04
CA ASN A 672 12.52 -18.14 9.99
C ASN A 672 13.27 -16.84 9.65
N LEU A 673 14.60 -16.86 9.67
CA LEU A 673 15.43 -15.73 9.29
C LEU A 673 15.93 -15.91 7.87
N VAL A 674 15.80 -14.88 7.08
CA VAL A 674 16.12 -14.86 5.65
C VAL A 674 17.08 -13.71 5.36
N GLY A 675 18.05 -13.95 4.49
CA GLY A 675 18.94 -12.93 3.94
C GLY A 675 18.81 -12.85 2.42
N THR A 676 18.95 -11.66 1.87
CA THR A 676 18.93 -11.43 0.42
C THR A 676 19.99 -10.42 0.02
N GLU A 677 20.43 -10.50 -1.23
CA GLU A 677 21.21 -9.44 -1.85
C GLU A 677 20.62 -9.09 -3.22
N SER A 678 20.77 -7.84 -3.61
CA SER A 678 20.40 -7.38 -4.93
C SER A 678 21.40 -6.36 -5.45
N TYR A 679 21.54 -6.31 -6.75
CA TYR A 679 22.31 -5.30 -7.46
C TYR A 679 21.63 -4.98 -8.79
N GLY A 680 21.89 -3.78 -9.29
CA GLY A 680 21.25 -3.35 -10.52
C GLY A 680 21.72 -2.00 -11.00
N ALA A 681 21.07 -1.56 -12.07
CA ALA A 681 21.25 -0.24 -12.65
C ALA A 681 19.89 0.36 -12.99
N GLU A 682 19.77 1.65 -12.83
CA GLU A 682 18.56 2.41 -13.16
C GLU A 682 18.91 3.66 -13.95
N ALA A 683 18.04 4.00 -14.90
CA ALA A 683 18.13 5.25 -15.65
C ALA A 683 16.77 5.91 -15.71
N THR A 684 16.76 7.22 -15.62
CA THR A 684 15.58 8.07 -15.84
C THR A 684 15.94 9.14 -16.85
N VAL A 685 15.06 9.36 -17.81
CA VAL A 685 15.25 10.39 -18.83
C VAL A 685 13.95 11.18 -19.00
N ASP A 686 14.09 12.50 -19.10
CA ASP A 686 13.05 13.41 -19.55
C ASP A 686 13.68 14.29 -20.61
N VAL A 687 13.12 14.29 -21.84
CA VAL A 687 13.67 15.03 -22.96
C VAL A 687 12.56 15.71 -23.76
N ARG A 688 12.74 17.01 -23.98
CA ARG A 688 11.91 17.76 -24.92
C ARG A 688 12.35 17.47 -26.34
N ILE A 689 11.50 16.77 -27.09
CA ILE A 689 11.74 16.42 -28.49
C ILE A 689 11.53 17.66 -29.38
N ILE A 690 10.42 18.34 -29.17
CA ILE A 690 10.05 19.66 -29.73
C ILE A 690 9.27 20.42 -28.66
N ASP A 691 8.98 21.71 -28.89
CA ASP A 691 8.40 22.61 -27.87
C ASP A 691 7.16 22.02 -27.16
N ASN A 692 6.32 21.28 -27.88
CA ASN A 692 5.06 20.74 -27.34
C ASN A 692 5.08 19.21 -27.17
N LEU A 693 6.24 18.56 -27.32
CA LEU A 693 6.33 17.10 -27.24
C LEU A 693 7.52 16.68 -26.39
N ASN A 694 7.22 16.04 -25.27
CA ASN A 694 8.19 15.47 -24.36
C ASN A 694 8.17 13.94 -24.40
N PHE A 695 9.33 13.35 -24.21
CA PHE A 695 9.47 11.93 -23.86
C PHE A 695 10.00 11.85 -22.45
N ALA A 696 9.28 11.10 -21.60
CA ALA A 696 9.76 10.76 -20.27
C ALA A 696 9.75 9.24 -20.08
N GLY A 697 10.77 8.71 -19.44
CA GLY A 697 10.86 7.28 -19.19
C GLY A 697 11.92 6.91 -18.18
N ASN A 698 11.80 5.70 -17.69
CA ASN A 698 12.80 5.10 -16.84
C ASN A 698 12.93 3.60 -17.13
N VAL A 699 14.07 3.05 -16.79
CA VAL A 699 14.36 1.63 -16.88
C VAL A 699 15.17 1.20 -15.67
N THR A 700 14.86 0.02 -15.16
CA THR A 700 15.62 -0.66 -14.12
C THR A 700 15.95 -2.06 -14.59
N TRP A 701 17.23 -2.42 -14.48
CA TRP A 701 17.69 -3.79 -14.49
C TRP A 701 18.20 -4.15 -13.11
N GLN A 702 17.76 -5.29 -12.56
CA GLN A 702 18.17 -5.74 -11.25
C GLN A 702 18.22 -7.26 -11.16
N LYS A 703 19.05 -7.76 -10.25
CA LYS A 703 19.08 -9.15 -9.86
C LYS A 703 19.02 -9.26 -8.35
N ALA A 704 18.11 -10.08 -7.84
CA ALA A 704 17.88 -10.28 -6.41
C ALA A 704 17.86 -11.78 -6.08
N GLU A 705 18.67 -12.22 -5.12
CA GLU A 705 18.86 -13.61 -4.75
C GLU A 705 18.85 -13.80 -3.22
N TYR A 706 18.44 -14.98 -2.78
CA TYR A 706 18.53 -15.39 -1.39
C TYR A 706 19.95 -15.77 -1.01
N THR A 707 20.48 -15.19 0.06
CA THR A 707 21.81 -15.48 0.61
C THR A 707 21.77 -16.30 1.87
N ALA A 708 20.63 -16.28 2.59
CA ALA A 708 20.39 -17.09 3.77
C ALA A 708 18.92 -17.49 3.85
N PHE A 709 18.65 -18.70 4.35
CA PHE A 709 17.30 -19.23 4.54
C PHE A 709 17.33 -20.34 5.59
N ASP A 710 17.01 -20.05 6.85
CA ASP A 710 17.21 -20.96 7.97
C ASP A 710 16.51 -22.30 7.84
N THR A 711 15.25 -22.29 7.38
CA THR A 711 14.42 -23.49 7.32
C THR A 711 14.41 -24.16 5.95
N ARG A 712 14.95 -23.52 4.91
CA ARG A 712 14.91 -24.00 3.52
C ARG A 712 16.22 -23.69 2.79
N ILE A 713 17.30 -24.32 3.20
CA ILE A 713 18.65 -24.12 2.64
C ILE A 713 18.67 -24.26 1.11
N LEU A 714 17.80 -25.10 0.53
CA LEU A 714 17.71 -25.28 -0.93
C LEU A 714 17.23 -24.04 -1.69
N ASN A 715 16.67 -23.04 -0.99
CA ASN A 715 16.29 -21.78 -1.62
C ASN A 715 17.45 -20.80 -1.74
N ILE A 716 18.59 -21.05 -1.11
CA ILE A 716 19.77 -20.19 -1.22
C ILE A 716 20.27 -20.19 -2.67
N GLY A 717 20.47 -19.01 -3.24
CA GLY A 717 20.82 -18.81 -4.64
C GLY A 717 19.62 -18.72 -5.58
N ASN A 718 18.40 -18.97 -5.11
CA ASN A 718 17.19 -18.72 -5.88
C ASN A 718 16.92 -17.22 -5.98
N ALA A 719 16.25 -16.83 -7.06
CA ALA A 719 15.76 -15.46 -7.21
C ALA A 719 14.71 -15.16 -6.12
N VAL A 720 14.72 -13.93 -5.62
CA VAL A 720 13.69 -13.45 -4.69
C VAL A 720 12.35 -13.40 -5.44
N GLU A 721 11.31 -13.95 -4.83
CA GLU A 721 9.97 -14.00 -5.43
C GLU A 721 9.43 -12.59 -5.73
N ARG A 722 8.64 -12.49 -6.78
CA ARG A 722 7.94 -11.29 -7.22
C ARG A 722 8.88 -10.12 -7.58
N GLN A 723 10.18 -10.41 -7.79
CA GLN A 723 11.20 -9.43 -8.20
C GLN A 723 11.58 -9.67 -9.66
N PRO A 724 11.05 -8.88 -10.61
CA PRO A 724 11.45 -8.99 -12.01
C PRO A 724 12.86 -8.42 -12.21
N GLU A 725 13.60 -8.98 -13.15
CA GLU A 725 14.91 -8.44 -13.53
C GLU A 725 14.79 -7.11 -14.30
N TRP A 726 13.69 -6.92 -15.03
CA TRP A 726 13.46 -5.73 -15.83
C TRP A 726 12.16 -5.03 -15.47
N LEU A 727 12.24 -3.74 -15.28
CA LEU A 727 11.12 -2.81 -15.15
C LEU A 727 11.37 -1.64 -16.08
N TYR A 728 10.35 -1.16 -16.79
CA TYR A 728 10.45 0.13 -17.47
C TYR A 728 9.10 0.84 -17.53
N ASN A 729 9.20 2.15 -17.58
CA ASN A 729 8.12 3.07 -17.90
C ASN A 729 8.57 3.99 -19.02
N ALA A 730 7.72 4.24 -20.02
CA ALA A 730 8.03 5.13 -21.11
C ALA A 730 6.76 5.81 -21.62
N GLY A 731 6.83 7.13 -21.84
CA GLY A 731 5.69 7.90 -22.29
C GLY A 731 6.07 9.03 -23.24
N LEU A 732 5.12 9.35 -24.11
CA LEU A 732 5.11 10.54 -24.96
C LEU A 732 4.00 11.47 -24.49
N TYR A 733 4.33 12.74 -24.31
CA TYR A 733 3.48 13.77 -23.72
C TYR A 733 3.46 14.98 -24.67
N TYR A 734 2.33 15.16 -25.33
CA TYR A 734 2.08 16.34 -26.15
C TYR A 734 1.18 17.31 -25.40
N ASP A 735 1.51 18.60 -25.44
CA ASP A 735 0.71 19.66 -24.84
C ASP A 735 1.00 20.98 -25.58
N ASP A 736 -0.02 21.59 -26.20
CA ASP A 736 0.06 22.88 -26.88
C ASP A 736 -0.72 23.99 -26.16
N GLY A 737 -1.15 23.70 -24.92
CA GLY A 737 -1.96 24.59 -24.10
C GLY A 737 -3.47 24.46 -24.34
N MET A 738 -3.90 23.94 -25.49
CA MET A 738 -5.30 23.70 -25.85
C MET A 738 -5.60 22.21 -25.92
N PHE A 739 -4.76 21.45 -26.56
CA PHE A 739 -4.86 19.99 -26.67
C PHE A 739 -3.69 19.34 -25.95
N ASP A 740 -3.98 18.33 -25.16
CA ASP A 740 -2.98 17.49 -24.54
C ASP A 740 -3.25 16.01 -24.84
N LEU A 741 -2.17 15.26 -25.03
CA LEU A 741 -2.21 13.84 -25.30
C LEU A 741 -1.02 13.15 -24.63
N SER A 742 -1.31 12.19 -23.79
CA SER A 742 -0.31 11.35 -23.14
C SER A 742 -0.54 9.89 -23.49
N VAL A 743 0.50 9.22 -23.96
CA VAL A 743 0.50 7.76 -24.15
C VAL A 743 1.72 7.21 -23.43
N PHE A 744 1.50 6.38 -22.45
CA PHE A 744 2.58 5.81 -21.66
C PHE A 744 2.36 4.34 -21.38
N THR A 745 3.45 3.64 -21.10
CA THR A 745 3.45 2.20 -20.88
C THR A 745 4.30 1.83 -19.67
N ASN A 746 3.83 0.83 -18.91
CA ASN A 746 4.54 0.22 -17.79
C ASN A 746 4.79 -1.25 -18.08
N TYR A 747 6.02 -1.69 -17.99
CA TYR A 747 6.43 -3.07 -18.16
C TYR A 747 6.96 -3.66 -16.85
N THR A 748 6.47 -4.83 -16.51
CA THR A 748 6.98 -5.69 -15.46
C THR A 748 7.50 -6.97 -16.09
N GLY A 749 8.77 -7.29 -15.89
CA GLY A 749 9.40 -8.49 -16.42
C GLY A 749 8.91 -9.77 -15.75
N ALA A 750 9.31 -10.91 -16.31
CA ALA A 750 9.05 -12.22 -15.73
C ALA A 750 9.58 -12.30 -14.29
N ASN A 751 8.86 -13.04 -13.43
CA ASN A 751 9.23 -13.18 -12.04
C ASN A 751 8.64 -14.46 -11.44
N PHE A 752 9.22 -14.94 -10.33
CA PHE A 752 8.76 -16.13 -9.65
C PHE A 752 7.67 -15.84 -8.63
N THR A 753 6.72 -16.76 -8.48
CA THR A 753 5.63 -16.60 -7.51
C THR A 753 6.08 -16.80 -6.07
N ALA A 754 7.16 -17.55 -5.85
CA ALA A 754 7.64 -18.01 -4.55
C ALA A 754 9.16 -18.22 -4.51
N ALA A 755 9.73 -18.22 -3.30
CA ALA A 755 11.16 -18.46 -3.04
C ALA A 755 11.71 -19.79 -3.57
N THR A 756 10.85 -20.78 -3.84
CA THR A 756 11.24 -22.06 -4.44
C THR A 756 11.60 -21.95 -5.92
N ASN A 757 11.23 -20.87 -6.58
CA ASN A 757 11.33 -20.63 -8.02
C ASN A 757 10.68 -21.73 -8.89
N ALA A 758 9.68 -22.42 -8.34
CA ALA A 758 9.01 -23.52 -9.03
C ALA A 758 8.07 -23.05 -10.14
N ILE A 759 7.50 -21.84 -10.01
CA ILE A 759 6.55 -21.28 -10.96
C ILE A 759 7.00 -19.86 -11.32
N GLU A 760 7.24 -19.64 -12.59
CA GLU A 760 7.52 -18.33 -13.17
C GLU A 760 6.27 -17.78 -13.82
N LEU A 761 6.01 -16.49 -13.65
CA LEU A 761 5.02 -15.70 -14.36
C LEU A 761 5.67 -14.94 -15.49
N ASP A 762 5.02 -14.90 -16.63
CA ASP A 762 5.47 -14.12 -17.78
C ASP A 762 5.46 -12.62 -17.48
N GLY A 763 6.36 -11.88 -18.11
CA GLY A 763 6.34 -10.42 -18.08
C GLY A 763 5.13 -9.86 -18.82
N TRP A 764 4.68 -8.69 -18.41
CA TRP A 764 3.52 -8.02 -18.99
C TRP A 764 3.72 -6.51 -19.12
N ASN A 765 2.93 -5.92 -20.02
CA ASN A 765 2.97 -4.51 -20.32
C ASN A 765 1.57 -3.92 -20.36
N ILE A 766 1.37 -2.80 -19.67
CA ILE A 766 0.13 -2.03 -19.70
C ILE A 766 0.42 -0.69 -20.36
N ALA A 767 -0.35 -0.36 -21.40
CA ALA A 767 -0.35 0.97 -22.00
C ALA A 767 -1.58 1.75 -21.55
N ASN A 768 -1.40 3.03 -21.28
CA ASN A 768 -2.44 3.96 -20.89
C ASN A 768 -2.45 5.16 -21.85
N LEU A 769 -3.62 5.79 -21.95
CA LEU A 769 -3.82 7.00 -22.77
C LEU A 769 -4.58 8.02 -21.94
N ASP A 770 -4.16 9.27 -21.97
CA ASP A 770 -4.95 10.43 -21.54
C ASP A 770 -4.99 11.45 -22.67
N ALA A 771 -6.17 11.98 -22.98
CA ALA A 771 -6.36 13.01 -24.01
C ALA A 771 -7.30 14.09 -23.48
N GLY A 772 -6.89 15.34 -23.58
CA GLY A 772 -7.62 16.48 -23.06
C GLY A 772 -7.78 17.62 -24.05
N TYR A 773 -8.80 18.43 -23.76
CA TYR A 773 -9.04 19.70 -24.42
C TYR A 773 -9.32 20.77 -23.36
N THR A 774 -8.48 21.79 -23.32
CA THR A 774 -8.58 22.90 -22.37
C THR A 774 -9.18 24.13 -23.07
N MET A 775 -10.16 24.72 -22.41
CA MET A 775 -10.83 25.96 -22.84
C MET A 775 -10.61 27.01 -21.77
N ASP A 776 -10.05 28.15 -22.18
CA ASP A 776 -9.93 29.33 -21.30
C ASP A 776 -11.28 30.01 -21.14
N ILE A 777 -11.65 30.30 -19.91
CA ILE A 777 -12.89 31.00 -19.53
C ILE A 777 -12.52 32.20 -18.64
N GLY A 778 -12.08 33.27 -19.29
CA GLY A 778 -11.56 34.44 -18.58
C GLY A 778 -10.23 34.14 -17.88
N SER A 779 -10.19 34.27 -16.56
CA SER A 779 -9.03 33.89 -15.72
C SER A 779 -9.06 32.41 -15.30
N SER A 780 -10.05 31.65 -15.75
CA SER A 780 -10.27 30.25 -15.37
C SER A 780 -10.10 29.35 -16.59
N ALA A 781 -9.91 28.05 -16.37
CA ALA A 781 -9.82 27.06 -17.43
C ALA A 781 -10.75 25.88 -17.17
N LEU A 782 -11.33 25.33 -18.25
CA LEU A 782 -12.09 24.09 -18.22
C LEU A 782 -11.39 23.07 -19.12
N ARG A 783 -10.85 22.01 -18.52
CA ARG A 783 -10.30 20.86 -19.24
C ARG A 783 -11.32 19.72 -19.27
N LEU A 784 -11.64 19.26 -20.47
CA LEU A 784 -12.40 18.03 -20.70
C LEU A 784 -11.44 16.94 -21.16
N SER A 785 -11.41 15.79 -20.47
CA SER A 785 -10.47 14.73 -20.83
C SER A 785 -11.08 13.34 -20.80
N VAL A 786 -10.43 12.43 -21.51
CA VAL A 786 -10.70 10.99 -21.52
C VAL A 786 -9.41 10.27 -21.20
N ASN A 787 -9.48 9.43 -20.18
CA ASN A 787 -8.40 8.53 -19.78
C ASN A 787 -8.79 7.08 -20.09
N VAL A 788 -7.86 6.31 -20.64
CA VAL A 788 -8.02 4.88 -20.90
C VAL A 788 -6.92 4.11 -20.20
N PHE A 789 -7.27 3.47 -19.09
CA PHE A 789 -6.40 2.51 -18.43
C PHE A 789 -6.39 1.19 -19.21
N ASN A 790 -5.22 0.56 -19.31
CA ASN A 790 -5.02 -0.70 -20.04
C ASN A 790 -5.58 -0.64 -21.45
N LEU A 791 -5.07 0.29 -22.28
CA LEU A 791 -5.57 0.63 -23.63
C LEU A 791 -5.76 -0.60 -24.52
N PHE A 792 -4.86 -1.57 -24.45
CA PHE A 792 -4.88 -2.78 -25.27
C PHE A 792 -5.60 -3.95 -24.63
N ASP A 793 -6.19 -3.75 -23.42
CA ASP A 793 -6.87 -4.79 -22.64
C ASP A 793 -5.99 -6.02 -22.41
N THR A 794 -4.75 -5.75 -21.99
CA THR A 794 -3.76 -6.78 -21.70
C THR A 794 -4.28 -7.70 -20.61
N ASP A 795 -4.35 -9.00 -20.89
CA ASP A 795 -4.68 -10.04 -19.91
C ASP A 795 -3.37 -10.70 -19.45
N ALA A 796 -3.05 -10.54 -18.17
CA ALA A 796 -1.83 -11.07 -17.57
C ALA A 796 -2.07 -11.38 -16.08
N VAL A 797 -1.15 -12.14 -15.47
CA VAL A 797 -1.20 -12.50 -14.06
C VAL A 797 -0.10 -11.75 -13.32
N THR A 798 -0.47 -10.95 -12.31
CA THR A 798 0.46 -10.13 -11.54
C THR A 798 1.12 -10.89 -10.40
N GLU A 799 0.40 -11.84 -9.80
CA GLU A 799 0.91 -12.70 -8.72
C GLU A 799 0.16 -14.03 -8.65
N GLY A 800 0.82 -15.04 -8.13
CA GLY A 800 0.18 -16.30 -7.71
C GLY A 800 -0.36 -16.19 -6.29
N SER A 801 -1.33 -17.01 -5.94
CA SER A 801 -1.76 -17.12 -4.54
C SER A 801 -0.59 -17.58 -3.67
N PRO A 802 -0.32 -16.93 -2.53
CA PRO A 802 0.81 -17.25 -1.66
C PRO A 802 0.74 -18.67 -1.04
N ARG A 803 -0.35 -19.39 -1.21
CA ARG A 803 -0.53 -20.76 -0.69
C ARG A 803 -0.15 -21.85 -1.68
N GLN A 804 0.22 -21.49 -2.88
CA GLN A 804 0.47 -22.44 -3.98
C GLN A 804 1.90 -22.98 -4.00
N ASP A 805 2.78 -22.51 -3.12
CA ASP A 805 4.19 -22.88 -3.11
C ASP A 805 4.46 -24.35 -2.88
N ALA A 806 3.67 -24.98 -2.02
CA ALA A 806 3.99 -26.31 -1.52
C ALA A 806 3.39 -27.45 -2.37
N ASN A 807 2.31 -27.18 -3.10
CA ASN A 807 1.49 -28.21 -3.73
C ASN A 807 1.18 -27.95 -5.21
N GLN A 808 1.58 -26.83 -5.78
CA GLN A 808 1.37 -26.58 -7.19
C GLN A 808 2.48 -27.18 -8.04
N VAL A 809 2.08 -28.13 -8.83
CA VAL A 809 2.87 -28.57 -9.97
C VAL A 809 2.80 -27.46 -11.01
N ALA A 810 3.92 -27.00 -11.54
CA ALA A 810 3.99 -25.98 -12.58
C ALA A 810 3.04 -26.22 -13.78
N ASN A 811 2.63 -27.45 -13.99
CA ASN A 811 1.73 -27.94 -15.02
C ASN A 811 0.41 -28.52 -14.48
N GLY A 812 -0.05 -28.06 -13.32
CA GLY A 812 -1.36 -28.46 -12.78
C GLY A 812 -2.51 -28.04 -13.70
N ALA A 813 -3.68 -28.67 -13.55
CA ALA A 813 -4.87 -28.33 -14.33
C ALA A 813 -5.38 -26.90 -14.05
N PHE A 814 -5.08 -26.37 -12.87
CA PHE A 814 -5.53 -25.05 -12.42
C PHE A 814 -4.39 -24.28 -11.78
N PHE A 815 -4.50 -22.96 -11.87
CA PHE A 815 -3.64 -22.01 -11.21
C PHE A 815 -4.52 -20.96 -10.51
N VAL A 816 -4.19 -20.52 -9.32
CA VAL A 816 -4.88 -19.40 -8.67
C VAL A 816 -3.98 -18.18 -8.71
N GLY A 817 -4.36 -17.16 -9.45
CA GLY A 817 -3.57 -15.97 -9.67
C GLY A 817 -4.42 -14.72 -9.73
N ARG A 818 -3.79 -13.58 -9.53
CA ARG A 818 -4.43 -12.28 -9.64
C ARG A 818 -4.24 -11.75 -11.06
N PRO A 819 -5.32 -11.59 -11.83
CA PRO A 819 -5.22 -10.99 -13.16
C PRO A 819 -4.98 -9.48 -13.06
N VAL A 820 -4.39 -8.92 -14.11
CA VAL A 820 -4.38 -7.47 -14.35
C VAL A 820 -5.83 -6.98 -14.44
N LEU A 821 -6.09 -5.75 -13.99
CA LEU A 821 -7.39 -5.13 -14.13
C LEU A 821 -7.71 -4.86 -15.61
N PRO A 822 -8.96 -5.10 -16.06
CA PRO A 822 -9.36 -4.91 -17.43
C PRO A 822 -9.32 -3.43 -17.86
N ARG A 823 -9.36 -3.19 -19.16
CA ARG A 823 -9.47 -1.83 -19.71
C ARG A 823 -10.62 -1.07 -19.07
N ARG A 824 -10.36 0.20 -18.76
CA ARG A 824 -11.36 1.11 -18.21
C ARG A 824 -11.26 2.47 -18.87
N ILE A 825 -12.40 3.01 -19.30
CA ILE A 825 -12.51 4.35 -19.89
C ILE A 825 -13.12 5.28 -18.86
N THR A 826 -12.46 6.42 -18.64
CA THR A 826 -12.88 7.46 -17.70
C THR A 826 -12.95 8.81 -18.41
N ALA A 827 -14.02 9.55 -18.20
CA ALA A 827 -14.13 10.92 -18.67
C ALA A 827 -14.13 11.89 -17.50
N ARG A 828 -13.45 13.04 -17.65
CA ARG A 828 -13.29 14.06 -16.62
C ARG A 828 -13.63 15.45 -17.16
N ALA A 829 -14.18 16.26 -16.27
CA ALA A 829 -14.32 17.70 -16.46
C ALA A 829 -13.65 18.38 -15.27
N THR A 830 -12.55 19.12 -15.51
CA THR A 830 -11.76 19.81 -14.49
C THR A 830 -11.83 21.31 -14.74
N PHE A 831 -12.32 22.04 -13.74
CA PHE A 831 -12.40 23.48 -13.75
C PHE A 831 -11.39 24.06 -12.76
N THR A 832 -10.51 24.94 -13.23
CA THR A 832 -9.47 25.63 -12.45
C THR A 832 -9.68 27.14 -12.51
N PHE A 833 -9.57 27.81 -11.37
CA PHE A 833 -9.78 29.25 -11.25
C PHE A 833 -8.84 29.87 -10.22
#